data_69964c57c72b4db33e03282c28728b49
#
_entry.id   69964c57c72b4db33e03282c28728b49
#
_cell.length_a   1.000
_cell.length_b   1.000
_cell.length_c   1.000
_cell.angle_alpha   90.00
_cell.angle_beta   90.00
_cell.angle_gamma   90.00
#
_symmetry.space_group_name_H-M   'P 1'
#
loop_
_entity.id
_entity.type
_entity.pdbx_description
1 polymer ?
#
loop_
_entity_poly.entity_id
_entity_poly.type
_entity_poly.pdbx_seq_one_letter_code
_entity_poly.pdbx_strand_id
1 'polypeptide(L)'
;MSEIDPTSAGGGAVATPGDPEAAGAPSAAPVNGNGHAPPGAMTADDPAAMAALLPPAELVEPTALGDLDQAAVEAVGTELAPLPFPPLPLPLGKRAVTGRYRSAGTPFQVELRVDVDGPRPTKRVSADYYAIGGATTTYFGSMRVDAATVTVTPSTITITGVGSFTWAAAAPKVKVVIPRVVFPLPPGSALLQHQTTAGAPGAAYVCRFTSRFLREVLLEQDRQDTVPAPFVSYDTGALPSGGAARTLSVVSAYQEAGIGMLSSGTTDVVDTTEAGAGGSWSDAELHAAMVRHFSLWRDVPQWAVWLFHARLHDIGPSLLGIMFDQVGRQRQGAAVFYAGLDGTTPEQRRLQLYTCTHELGHCFNLLHSWQKSLASPPGVDRPASPSWMNYPWRFPGGPAAFWSGFGFQFDDQELVHIRHAFRDDVIMGGAPFGVGSALENDVGWRTPEEDRSGLALELSAPAVFPLGAPVSVELRLSATDARGARATSTLRPRTGAVEIAIRKPNAQVVVYEPFVQHCVSDKLIAIEPQTPISEGAFIGYGRDGLYFAEPGIYELRARYVAPDGSTVLSNVARLRIRAPLTDADDAVADLCLGDEQGRLFALVGSDLPELSRGNDALREVVERYGDHPLAAYARIVLGTNEAREFKLVGPDNQIDVRKPRPEEAEQLLTPVLDVAAVRAPAERVEAPDAKLREGAAALRRMADEPTSEFAPHVAAYIRARRREIAAEVAVPE
;
A
#
# COMPACT_ATOMS: atom_id res chain seq x y z
N MET A 1 11.04 -26.64 -58.98
CA MET A 1 10.37 -26.59 -60.30
C MET A 1 9.17 -25.75 -60.10
N SER A 2 9.39 -24.64 -60.56
CA SER A 2 8.92 -23.56 -61.42
C SER A 2 7.77 -22.80 -60.76
N GLU A 3 8.02 -21.56 -60.29
CA GLU A 3 8.09 -20.28 -61.04
C GLU A 3 6.82 -20.06 -61.88
N ILE A 4 6.10 -18.97 -61.59
CA ILE A 4 6.07 -17.72 -62.35
C ILE A 4 5.07 -16.72 -61.73
N ASP A 5 5.53 -15.51 -61.39
CA ASP A 5 4.90 -14.20 -61.35
C ASP A 5 4.86 -13.64 -62.78
N PRO A 6 4.34 -12.46 -63.14
CA PRO A 6 3.66 -11.35 -62.47
C PRO A 6 2.64 -10.53 -63.31
N THR A 7 2.22 -9.37 -62.74
CA THR A 7 1.76 -8.08 -63.38
C THR A 7 0.39 -8.05 -64.08
N SER A 8 -0.45 -7.00 -63.98
CA SER A 8 -0.34 -5.55 -64.09
C SER A 8 -1.71 -4.87 -63.89
N ALA A 9 -1.79 -3.80 -63.16
CA ALA A 9 -1.87 -2.42 -63.60
C ALA A 9 -3.22 -1.89 -64.12
N GLY A 10 -3.61 -0.75 -63.61
CA GLY A 10 -4.47 0.29 -64.20
C GLY A 10 -5.69 0.62 -63.32
N GLY A 11 -5.94 1.77 -62.78
CA GLY A 11 -5.63 3.13 -63.17
C GLY A 11 -6.93 3.92 -63.32
N GLY A 12 -7.04 5.10 -62.70
CA GLY A 12 -8.06 6.11 -63.02
C GLY A 12 -8.76 6.69 -61.76
N ALA A 13 -8.56 7.71 -61.50
CA ALA A 13 -8.47 9.11 -61.11
C ALA A 13 -9.81 9.90 -61.24
N VAL A 14 -9.98 10.87 -60.29
CA VAL A 14 -10.54 12.23 -60.36
C VAL A 14 -12.06 12.39 -60.10
N ALA A 15 -12.45 13.08 -59.03
CA ALA A 15 -12.83 14.48 -58.89
C ALA A 15 -13.65 14.76 -57.60
N THR A 16 -13.26 15.81 -56.89
CA THR A 16 -14.02 16.64 -55.93
C THR A 16 -14.99 17.58 -56.64
N PRO A 17 -15.86 18.45 -56.03
CA PRO A 17 -16.06 18.85 -54.62
C PRO A 17 -17.52 19.03 -54.20
N GLY A 18 -17.75 19.37 -52.92
CA GLY A 18 -19.03 19.96 -52.48
C GLY A 18 -19.32 19.84 -50.98
N ASP A 19 -18.96 20.88 -50.21
CA ASP A 19 -19.55 21.24 -48.90
C ASP A 19 -20.96 21.87 -49.12
N PRO A 20 -21.84 22.14 -48.09
CA PRO A 20 -21.63 22.23 -46.64
C PRO A 20 -22.82 21.75 -45.74
N GLU A 21 -22.60 21.90 -44.38
CA GLU A 21 -23.56 22.08 -43.30
C GLU A 21 -24.35 20.89 -42.75
N ALA A 22 -24.04 20.49 -41.53
CA ALA A 22 -24.86 20.74 -40.33
C ALA A 22 -24.35 19.99 -39.10
N ALA A 23 -24.27 20.73 -38.01
CA ALA A 23 -23.94 20.42 -36.65
C ALA A 23 -24.45 19.08 -36.11
N GLY A 24 -23.53 18.29 -35.54
CA GLY A 24 -23.81 17.19 -34.63
C GLY A 24 -22.69 17.17 -33.58
N ALA A 25 -23.03 17.51 -32.33
CA ALA A 25 -22.10 17.49 -31.21
C ALA A 25 -21.50 16.12 -31.00
N PRO A 26 -20.22 15.98 -30.69
CA PRO A 26 -19.64 14.69 -30.31
C PRO A 26 -20.10 14.34 -28.91
N SER A 27 -20.63 13.14 -28.77
CA SER A 27 -20.88 12.42 -27.54
C SER A 27 -19.59 12.37 -26.70
N ALA A 28 -19.65 12.90 -25.50
CA ALA A 28 -18.58 12.84 -24.53
C ALA A 28 -18.34 11.38 -24.11
N ALA A 29 -17.13 10.90 -24.32
CA ALA A 29 -16.66 9.69 -23.68
C ALA A 29 -16.66 9.87 -22.15
N PRO A 30 -16.95 8.82 -21.36
CA PRO A 30 -16.95 8.90 -19.92
C PRO A 30 -15.52 9.21 -19.43
N VAL A 31 -15.36 10.32 -18.78
CA VAL A 31 -14.13 10.70 -18.09
C VAL A 31 -14.06 9.84 -16.83
N ASN A 32 -13.12 8.90 -16.79
CA ASN A 32 -12.72 8.26 -15.55
C ASN A 32 -12.28 9.34 -14.57
N GLY A 33 -12.99 9.45 -13.45
CA GLY A 33 -12.75 10.45 -12.44
C GLY A 33 -11.51 10.15 -11.59
N ASN A 34 -10.34 10.27 -12.15
CA ASN A 34 -9.04 10.45 -11.47
C ASN A 34 -7.97 10.92 -12.47
N GLY A 35 -8.40 11.49 -13.59
CA GLY A 35 -7.48 12.05 -14.56
C GLY A 35 -7.03 13.45 -14.15
N HIS A 36 -5.96 13.57 -13.39
CA HIS A 36 -5.07 14.69 -13.59
C HIS A 36 -4.33 14.44 -14.91
N ALA A 37 -4.91 14.93 -16.00
CA ALA A 37 -4.10 15.12 -17.19
C ALA A 37 -2.94 16.06 -16.80
N PRO A 38 -1.68 15.75 -17.17
CA PRO A 38 -0.60 16.68 -16.92
C PRO A 38 -0.97 18.00 -17.63
N PRO A 39 -0.87 19.14 -16.97
CA PRO A 39 -1.11 20.43 -17.60
C PRO A 39 -0.16 20.54 -18.81
N GLY A 40 -0.69 20.86 -19.96
CA GLY A 40 0.11 21.14 -21.16
C GLY A 40 1.21 22.13 -20.80
N ALA A 41 2.41 21.95 -21.40
CA ALA A 41 3.65 22.65 -21.10
C ALA A 41 3.45 24.11 -20.68
N MET A 42 3.34 24.34 -19.38
CA MET A 42 3.31 25.67 -18.77
C MET A 42 4.66 25.91 -18.12
N THR A 43 5.25 27.04 -18.43
CA THR A 43 6.52 27.44 -17.82
C THR A 43 6.26 27.97 -16.41
N ALA A 44 7.10 27.62 -15.46
CA ALA A 44 7.03 28.10 -14.07
C ALA A 44 7.17 29.64 -13.94
N ASP A 45 7.35 30.34 -15.04
CA ASP A 45 7.68 31.76 -15.13
C ASP A 45 6.46 32.66 -15.46
N ASP A 46 5.27 32.10 -15.69
CA ASP A 46 4.05 32.89 -15.94
C ASP A 46 3.01 32.77 -14.80
N PRO A 47 3.04 33.71 -13.84
CA PRO A 47 2.12 33.69 -12.69
C PRO A 47 0.66 33.93 -13.06
N ALA A 48 0.36 34.60 -14.17
CA ALA A 48 -1.01 34.91 -14.57
C ALA A 48 -1.70 33.71 -15.23
N ALA A 49 -0.96 32.90 -15.99
CA ALA A 49 -1.46 31.67 -16.60
C ALA A 49 -1.70 30.57 -15.54
N MET A 50 -0.95 30.60 -14.44
CA MET A 50 -1.04 29.64 -13.35
C MET A 50 -2.25 29.91 -12.43
N ALA A 51 -2.61 31.16 -12.19
CA ALA A 51 -3.77 31.54 -11.38
C ALA A 51 -5.12 31.13 -12.00
N ALA A 52 -5.16 30.92 -13.33
CA ALA A 52 -6.38 30.56 -14.06
C ALA A 52 -6.73 29.06 -14.01
N LEU A 53 -5.84 28.20 -13.49
CA LEU A 53 -6.00 26.73 -13.50
C LEU A 53 -6.36 26.12 -12.15
N LEU A 54 -6.58 26.92 -11.12
CA LEU A 54 -6.86 26.42 -9.78
C LEU A 54 -8.37 26.24 -9.54
N PRO A 55 -8.86 25.03 -9.24
CA PRO A 55 -10.20 24.86 -8.69
C PRO A 55 -10.24 25.42 -7.27
N PRO A 56 -11.39 25.95 -6.80
CA PRO A 56 -11.54 26.40 -5.43
C PRO A 56 -11.56 25.19 -4.48
N ALA A 57 -10.48 24.97 -3.77
CA ALA A 57 -10.42 24.03 -2.67
C ALA A 57 -10.08 24.78 -1.39
N GLU A 58 -10.98 24.75 -0.42
CA GLU A 58 -10.70 25.18 0.95
C GLU A 58 -9.68 24.22 1.57
N LEU A 59 -8.42 24.62 1.61
CA LEU A 59 -7.42 23.99 2.45
C LEU A 59 -7.24 24.85 3.70
N VAL A 60 -7.74 24.36 4.81
CA VAL A 60 -7.42 24.92 6.13
C VAL A 60 -6.01 24.46 6.46
N GLU A 61 -5.03 25.38 6.46
CA GLU A 61 -3.71 25.09 6.99
C GLU A 61 -3.80 24.77 8.50
N PRO A 62 -2.98 23.84 9.00
CA PRO A 62 -2.79 23.70 10.43
C PRO A 62 -1.94 24.89 10.91
N THR A 63 -2.62 25.99 11.24
CA THR A 63 -2.01 27.18 11.88
C THR A 63 -1.45 26.90 13.29
N ALA A 64 -1.67 25.69 13.81
CA ALA A 64 -1.25 25.30 15.15
C ALA A 64 0.20 24.78 15.26
N LEU A 65 0.88 24.50 14.15
CA LEU A 65 2.27 23.97 14.20
C LEU A 65 3.33 25.05 14.51
N GLY A 66 3.03 26.31 14.27
CA GLY A 66 3.95 27.41 14.56
C GLY A 66 4.09 27.71 16.06
N ASP A 67 3.02 27.54 16.82
CA ASP A 67 2.99 27.88 18.25
C ASP A 67 3.47 26.73 19.16
N LEU A 68 3.40 25.47 18.69
CA LEU A 68 3.87 24.32 19.46
C LEU A 68 5.42 24.18 19.47
N ASP A 69 6.09 24.71 18.45
CA ASP A 69 7.56 24.65 18.35
C ASP A 69 8.24 25.56 19.38
N GLN A 70 7.60 26.64 19.78
CA GLN A 70 8.15 27.58 20.77
C GLN A 70 8.02 27.07 22.21
N ALA A 71 6.91 26.41 22.53
CA ALA A 71 6.69 25.83 23.86
C ALA A 71 7.54 24.59 24.14
N ALA A 72 7.83 23.78 23.09
CA ALA A 72 8.70 22.60 23.21
C ALA A 72 10.18 22.98 23.35
N VAL A 73 10.59 24.11 22.80
CA VAL A 73 11.96 24.62 22.93
C VAL A 73 12.18 25.24 24.31
N GLU A 74 11.16 25.86 24.91
CA GLU A 74 11.26 26.43 26.27
C GLU A 74 11.23 25.37 27.38
N ALA A 75 10.59 24.21 27.16
CA ALA A 75 10.53 23.12 28.15
C ALA A 75 11.84 22.35 28.31
N VAL A 76 12.77 22.42 27.35
CA VAL A 76 14.12 21.80 27.45
C VAL A 76 15.15 22.74 28.01
N GLY A 77 14.79 24.01 28.24
CA GLY A 77 15.70 25.09 28.66
C GLY A 77 15.88 25.29 30.16
N THR A 78 15.18 24.60 31.02
CA THR A 78 15.28 24.79 32.47
C THR A 78 15.71 23.51 33.16
N GLU A 79 17.03 23.33 33.31
CA GLU A 79 17.79 22.83 34.43
C GLU A 79 19.19 22.37 34.01
N LEU A 80 20.09 23.31 33.81
CA LEU A 80 21.53 23.06 34.01
C LEU A 80 22.08 24.17 34.88
N ALA A 81 22.33 23.84 36.14
CA ALA A 81 23.07 24.72 37.06
C ALA A 81 24.44 25.07 36.44
N PRO A 82 24.92 26.31 36.60
CA PRO A 82 26.19 26.72 36.01
C PRO A 82 27.36 26.03 36.72
N LEU A 83 28.09 25.20 35.98
CA LEU A 83 29.37 24.65 36.41
C LEU A 83 30.43 25.75 36.42
N PRO A 84 31.25 25.82 37.46
CA PRO A 84 32.25 26.87 37.62
C PRO A 84 33.58 26.50 36.92
N PHE A 85 33.63 26.67 35.59
CA PHE A 85 34.89 26.65 34.86
C PHE A 85 34.99 27.87 33.93
N PRO A 86 36.15 28.56 33.87
CA PRO A 86 36.32 29.63 32.90
C PRO A 86 36.26 29.05 31.48
N PRO A 87 35.60 29.73 30.52
CA PRO A 87 35.45 29.24 29.17
C PRO A 87 36.82 29.20 28.48
N LEU A 88 37.35 27.99 28.29
CA LEU A 88 38.35 27.77 27.23
C LEU A 88 37.65 28.08 25.90
N PRO A 89 38.27 28.84 24.99
CA PRO A 89 37.69 29.10 23.68
C PRO A 89 37.78 27.83 22.85
N LEU A 90 36.80 26.94 23.02
CA LEU A 90 36.57 25.87 22.05
C LEU A 90 36.24 26.55 20.71
N PRO A 91 36.87 26.12 19.60
CA PRO A 91 36.51 26.65 18.29
C PRO A 91 35.03 26.33 18.07
N LEU A 92 34.18 27.35 18.08
CA LEU A 92 32.76 27.24 17.87
C LEU A 92 32.53 26.57 16.52
N GLY A 93 32.02 25.34 16.55
CA GLY A 93 31.77 24.54 15.34
C GLY A 93 30.73 25.23 14.42
N LYS A 94 30.94 25.08 13.13
CA LYS A 94 29.95 25.53 12.15
C LYS A 94 28.66 24.67 12.28
N ARG A 95 27.54 25.35 12.21
CA ARG A 95 26.22 24.70 12.31
C ARG A 95 25.92 23.89 11.06
N ALA A 96 25.31 22.73 11.20
CA ALA A 96 24.77 21.94 10.08
C ALA A 96 23.69 22.73 9.34
N VAL A 97 23.64 22.56 8.03
CA VAL A 97 22.62 23.19 7.17
C VAL A 97 21.52 22.22 6.73
N THR A 98 21.66 20.94 7.04
CA THR A 98 20.60 19.95 6.78
C THR A 98 19.35 20.31 7.55
N GLY A 99 18.22 20.27 6.85
CA GLY A 99 16.91 20.56 7.40
C GLY A 99 15.94 21.13 6.38
N ARG A 100 14.83 21.63 6.89
CA ARG A 100 13.76 22.23 6.13
C ARG A 100 13.82 23.75 6.22
N TYR A 101 13.56 24.37 5.08
CA TYR A 101 13.52 25.81 4.90
C TYR A 101 12.23 26.21 4.20
N ARG A 102 11.66 27.36 4.52
CA ARG A 102 10.42 27.85 3.91
C ARG A 102 10.62 29.28 3.41
N SER A 103 10.16 29.54 2.17
CA SER A 103 10.08 30.90 1.65
C SER A 103 8.77 31.56 2.08
N ALA A 104 8.81 32.89 2.20
CA ALA A 104 7.61 33.71 2.29
C ALA A 104 7.54 34.57 1.04
N GLY A 105 6.50 34.47 0.27
CA GLY A 105 6.33 35.33 -0.91
C GLY A 105 5.46 34.74 -1.99
N THR A 106 4.93 35.61 -2.82
CA THR A 106 4.13 35.30 -3.99
C THR A 106 5.02 35.21 -5.22
N PRO A 107 4.66 34.42 -6.26
CA PRO A 107 3.42 33.64 -6.38
C PRO A 107 3.46 32.28 -5.69
N PHE A 108 4.65 31.81 -5.26
CA PHE A 108 4.82 30.51 -4.64
C PHE A 108 5.47 30.63 -3.27
N GLN A 109 4.92 29.89 -2.31
CA GLN A 109 5.65 29.49 -1.12
C GLN A 109 6.41 28.18 -1.44
N VAL A 110 7.68 28.13 -1.07
CA VAL A 110 8.54 26.96 -1.31
C VAL A 110 8.94 26.38 0.03
N GLU A 111 8.71 25.08 0.20
CA GLU A 111 9.25 24.28 1.28
C GLU A 111 10.47 23.50 0.75
N LEU A 112 11.67 24.00 1.06
CA LEU A 112 12.94 23.45 0.59
C LEU A 112 13.52 22.50 1.64
N ARG A 113 13.94 21.31 1.24
CA ARG A 113 14.64 20.31 2.05
C ARG A 113 16.07 20.18 1.55
N VAL A 114 17.03 20.36 2.47
CA VAL A 114 18.47 20.26 2.22
C VAL A 114 19.03 19.14 3.07
N ASP A 115 19.74 18.18 2.47
CA ASP A 115 20.29 17.00 3.13
C ASP A 115 21.73 16.74 2.65
N VAL A 116 22.68 17.54 3.15
CA VAL A 116 24.07 17.55 2.68
C VAL A 116 25.11 17.38 3.77
N ASP A 117 24.72 17.56 5.01
CA ASP A 117 25.55 17.35 6.21
C ASP A 117 24.71 16.70 7.33
N GLY A 118 25.26 16.47 8.52
CA GLY A 118 24.53 15.79 9.61
C GLY A 118 24.58 14.26 9.51
N PRO A 119 23.71 13.54 10.24
CA PRO A 119 23.69 12.08 10.27
C PRO A 119 23.18 11.47 8.96
N ARG A 120 23.96 10.58 8.34
CA ARG A 120 23.61 9.87 7.12
C ARG A 120 23.04 10.78 6.01
N PRO A 121 23.80 11.81 5.56
CA PRO A 121 23.33 12.75 4.55
C PRO A 121 23.23 12.07 3.19
N THR A 122 22.10 12.27 2.50
CA THR A 122 21.86 11.68 1.17
C THR A 122 22.44 12.51 0.02
N LYS A 123 23.00 13.69 0.32
CA LYS A 123 23.54 14.68 -0.64
C LYS A 123 22.49 15.08 -1.70
N ARG A 124 21.27 15.33 -1.25
CA ARG A 124 20.13 15.71 -2.07
C ARG A 124 19.48 17.01 -1.61
N VAL A 125 18.73 17.58 -2.55
CA VAL A 125 17.85 18.71 -2.31
C VAL A 125 16.50 18.38 -2.94
N SER A 126 15.41 18.70 -2.24
CA SER A 126 14.05 18.63 -2.79
C SER A 126 13.22 19.82 -2.31
N ALA A 127 12.15 20.11 -3.04
CA ALA A 127 11.24 21.17 -2.63
C ALA A 127 9.81 20.86 -3.06
N ASP A 128 8.86 21.34 -2.25
CA ASP A 128 7.46 21.40 -2.62
C ASP A 128 7.04 22.85 -2.81
N TYR A 129 6.27 23.13 -3.86
CA TYR A 129 5.81 24.44 -4.25
C TYR A 129 4.31 24.55 -4.00
N TYR A 130 3.92 25.63 -3.38
CA TYR A 130 2.54 25.94 -3.05
C TYR A 130 2.16 27.27 -3.68
N ALA A 131 1.16 27.28 -4.55
CA ALA A 131 0.61 28.49 -5.14
C ALA A 131 -0.19 29.27 -4.08
N ILE A 132 0.06 30.57 -3.98
CA ILE A 132 -0.63 31.47 -3.06
C ILE A 132 -1.73 32.19 -3.83
N GLY A 133 -2.99 31.87 -3.54
CA GLY A 133 -4.17 32.49 -4.12
C GLY A 133 -4.99 33.23 -3.05
N GLY A 134 -4.70 34.52 -2.81
CA GLY A 134 -5.36 35.28 -1.75
C GLY A 134 -5.04 34.76 -0.35
N ALA A 135 -6.05 34.25 0.37
CA ALA A 135 -5.88 33.64 1.71
C ALA A 135 -5.58 32.14 1.69
N THR A 136 -5.57 31.50 0.52
CA THR A 136 -5.39 30.03 0.38
C THR A 136 -4.02 29.71 -0.21
N THR A 137 -3.48 28.58 0.25
CA THR A 137 -2.22 28.03 -0.25
C THR A 137 -2.51 26.63 -0.78
N THR A 138 -2.25 26.38 -2.07
CA THR A 138 -2.55 25.13 -2.73
C THR A 138 -1.26 24.48 -3.24
N TYR A 139 -1.07 23.17 -2.97
CA TYR A 139 0.07 22.44 -3.51
C TYR A 139 0.05 22.49 -5.05
N PHE A 140 1.21 22.86 -5.62
CA PHE A 140 1.40 22.99 -7.06
C PHE A 140 2.23 21.85 -7.63
N GLY A 141 3.33 21.51 -6.99
CA GLY A 141 4.21 20.47 -7.48
C GLY A 141 5.48 20.32 -6.65
N SER A 142 6.26 19.29 -6.96
CA SER A 142 7.49 18.97 -6.28
C SER A 142 8.69 18.98 -7.22
N MET A 143 9.87 19.27 -6.66
CA MET A 143 11.17 19.20 -7.32
C MET A 143 12.13 18.38 -6.46
N ARG A 144 13.03 17.61 -7.11
CA ARG A 144 14.16 16.96 -6.45
C ARG A 144 15.42 17.00 -7.31
N VAL A 145 16.58 17.04 -6.65
CA VAL A 145 17.91 16.94 -7.26
C VAL A 145 18.58 15.68 -6.73
N ASP A 146 18.65 14.65 -7.56
CA ASP A 146 19.14 13.31 -7.15
C ASP A 146 20.68 13.21 -7.12
N ALA A 147 21.36 14.00 -7.95
CA ALA A 147 22.82 14.03 -8.04
C ALA A 147 23.32 15.45 -7.82
N ALA A 148 23.34 15.90 -6.57
CA ALA A 148 23.78 17.23 -6.21
C ALA A 148 25.32 17.30 -6.05
N THR A 149 25.94 18.32 -6.64
CA THR A 149 27.32 18.71 -6.35
C THR A 149 27.32 19.67 -5.19
N VAL A 150 28.04 19.33 -4.11
CA VAL A 150 28.13 20.13 -2.89
C VAL A 150 29.52 20.74 -2.78
N THR A 151 29.59 22.08 -2.81
CA THR A 151 30.83 22.84 -2.60
C THR A 151 30.76 23.53 -1.25
N VAL A 152 31.78 23.28 -0.40
CA VAL A 152 31.87 23.84 0.93
C VAL A 152 33.03 24.83 0.98
N THR A 153 32.75 26.08 1.38
CA THR A 153 33.74 27.11 1.67
C THR A 153 33.70 27.46 3.18
N PRO A 154 34.62 28.24 3.72
CA PRO A 154 34.52 28.72 5.09
C PRO A 154 33.25 29.50 5.41
N SER A 155 32.66 30.18 4.44
CA SER A 155 31.52 31.09 4.62
C SER A 155 30.19 30.55 4.06
N THR A 156 30.20 29.60 3.11
CA THR A 156 28.99 29.13 2.42
C THR A 156 29.04 27.64 2.08
N ILE A 157 27.86 27.04 1.96
CA ILE A 157 27.63 25.78 1.25
C ILE A 157 26.85 26.11 -0.02
N THR A 158 27.38 25.67 -1.16
CA THR A 158 26.72 25.80 -2.46
C THR A 158 26.38 24.40 -2.99
N ILE A 159 25.13 24.20 -3.36
CA ILE A 159 24.61 22.93 -3.87
C ILE A 159 24.09 23.21 -5.28
N THR A 160 24.51 22.41 -6.26
CA THR A 160 24.08 22.56 -7.64
C THR A 160 23.70 21.21 -8.25
N GLY A 161 22.75 21.20 -9.16
CA GLY A 161 22.35 19.99 -9.88
C GLY A 161 21.24 20.26 -10.90
N VAL A 162 20.83 19.21 -11.60
CA VAL A 162 19.65 19.24 -12.47
C VAL A 162 18.49 18.64 -11.70
N GLY A 163 17.38 19.37 -11.63
CA GLY A 163 16.18 18.92 -10.95
C GLY A 163 15.28 18.07 -11.84
N SER A 164 14.61 17.08 -11.21
CA SER A 164 13.42 16.43 -11.73
C SER A 164 12.20 17.12 -11.10
N PHE A 165 11.16 17.34 -11.90
CA PHE A 165 9.99 18.12 -11.51
C PHE A 165 8.72 17.36 -11.84
N THR A 166 7.66 17.57 -11.06
CA THR A 166 6.31 17.07 -11.38
C THR A 166 5.61 17.90 -12.48
N TRP A 167 6.26 18.94 -12.98
CA TRP A 167 5.80 19.78 -14.10
C TRP A 167 6.91 20.01 -15.12
N ALA A 168 6.58 20.53 -16.30
CA ALA A 168 7.56 20.90 -17.32
C ALA A 168 8.29 22.20 -16.91
N ALA A 169 9.51 22.07 -16.39
CA ALA A 169 10.30 23.19 -15.90
C ALA A 169 11.20 23.80 -17.01
N ALA A 170 11.01 25.08 -17.31
CA ALA A 170 11.85 25.83 -18.27
C ALA A 170 13.27 26.09 -17.73
N ALA A 171 13.44 26.09 -16.40
CA ALA A 171 14.70 26.34 -15.70
C ALA A 171 15.06 25.17 -14.77
N PRO A 172 15.50 24.01 -15.33
CA PRO A 172 15.68 22.77 -14.57
C PRO A 172 16.96 22.72 -13.74
N LYS A 173 17.94 23.58 -14.00
CA LYS A 173 19.13 23.65 -13.14
C LYS A 173 18.81 24.36 -11.84
N VAL A 174 19.28 23.77 -10.74
CA VAL A 174 19.02 24.23 -9.37
C VAL A 174 20.34 24.61 -8.74
N LYS A 175 20.37 25.77 -8.09
CA LYS A 175 21.47 26.24 -7.25
C LYS A 175 20.92 26.67 -5.90
N VAL A 176 21.46 26.10 -4.82
CA VAL A 176 21.14 26.51 -3.47
C VAL A 176 22.41 27.03 -2.79
N VAL A 177 22.34 28.22 -2.19
CA VAL A 177 23.46 28.84 -1.45
C VAL A 177 23.01 29.10 -0.03
N ILE A 178 23.77 28.57 0.95
CA ILE A 178 23.44 28.70 2.37
C ILE A 178 24.69 29.27 3.12
N PRO A 179 24.58 30.41 3.81
CA PRO A 179 25.65 30.92 4.65
C PRO A 179 25.94 29.95 5.81
N ARG A 180 27.22 29.70 6.08
CA ARG A 180 27.67 28.90 7.22
C ARG A 180 27.78 29.78 8.46
N VAL A 181 26.92 29.59 9.40
CA VAL A 181 26.90 30.30 10.68
C VAL A 181 27.58 29.47 11.79
N VAL A 182 27.98 30.13 12.85
CA VAL A 182 28.59 29.54 14.02
C VAL A 182 27.52 29.37 15.11
N PHE A 183 27.55 28.25 15.83
CA PHE A 183 26.71 28.10 17.03
C PHE A 183 26.96 29.26 18.01
N PRO A 184 25.91 29.86 18.68
CA PRO A 184 24.52 29.37 18.76
C PRO A 184 23.56 29.98 17.74
N LEU A 185 24.02 30.77 16.78
CA LEU A 185 23.11 31.37 15.77
C LEU A 185 22.32 30.31 14.99
N PRO A 186 21.06 30.59 14.62
CA PRO A 186 20.28 29.68 13.79
C PRO A 186 20.95 29.50 12.43
N PRO A 187 20.64 28.40 11.67
CA PRO A 187 21.13 28.24 10.30
C PRO A 187 20.76 29.45 9.43
N GLY A 188 21.70 29.84 8.54
CA GLY A 188 21.49 30.94 7.62
C GLY A 188 20.36 30.62 6.60
N SER A 189 19.68 31.65 6.13
CA SER A 189 18.65 31.46 5.09
C SER A 189 19.26 30.89 3.80
N ALA A 190 18.57 29.95 3.17
CA ALA A 190 18.96 29.37 1.90
C ALA A 190 18.44 30.24 0.75
N LEU A 191 19.29 30.55 -0.23
CA LEU A 191 18.86 31.11 -1.50
C LEU A 191 18.73 29.96 -2.51
N LEU A 192 17.53 29.61 -2.89
CA LEU A 192 17.21 28.69 -3.98
C LEU A 192 17.06 29.49 -5.27
N GLN A 193 17.83 29.14 -6.30
CA GLN A 193 17.78 29.75 -7.62
C GLN A 193 17.65 28.70 -8.70
N HIS A 194 16.66 28.88 -9.56
CA HIS A 194 16.51 28.11 -10.80
C HIS A 194 17.31 28.76 -11.92
N GLN A 195 17.79 27.95 -12.85
CA GLN A 195 18.51 28.40 -14.04
C GLN A 195 18.09 27.56 -15.24
N THR A 196 18.03 28.19 -16.42
CA THR A 196 17.80 27.49 -17.67
C THR A 196 18.94 26.52 -17.97
N THR A 197 18.77 25.64 -18.91
CA THR A 197 19.85 24.74 -19.39
C THR A 197 21.08 25.51 -19.88
N ALA A 198 20.89 26.72 -20.43
CA ALA A 198 21.96 27.62 -20.86
C ALA A 198 22.62 28.39 -19.69
N GLY A 199 22.08 28.28 -18.47
CA GLY A 199 22.62 28.95 -17.28
C GLY A 199 22.04 30.35 -17.01
N ALA A 200 21.05 30.81 -17.78
CA ALA A 200 20.37 32.07 -17.51
C ALA A 200 19.56 31.95 -16.19
N PRO A 201 19.52 33.00 -15.34
CA PRO A 201 18.77 32.99 -14.10
C PRO A 201 17.26 32.89 -14.35
N GLY A 202 16.59 32.01 -13.59
CA GLY A 202 15.15 31.89 -13.46
C GLY A 202 14.67 32.36 -12.09
N ALA A 203 13.57 31.78 -11.61
CA ALA A 203 12.98 32.14 -10.31
C ALA A 203 13.97 31.92 -9.14
N ALA A 204 13.92 32.83 -8.17
CA ALA A 204 14.75 32.76 -6.97
C ALA A 204 13.89 32.92 -5.69
N TYR A 205 14.21 32.13 -4.67
CA TYR A 205 13.48 32.10 -3.40
C TYR A 205 14.45 32.19 -2.23
N VAL A 206 14.20 33.10 -1.30
CA VAL A 206 14.90 33.15 -0.03
C VAL A 206 14.09 32.35 0.97
N CYS A 207 14.64 31.21 1.40
CA CYS A 207 14.00 30.27 2.29
C CYS A 207 14.65 30.36 3.69
N ARG A 208 13.86 30.59 4.73
CA ARG A 208 14.32 30.63 6.13
C ARG A 208 14.34 29.21 6.69
N PHE A 209 15.30 28.90 7.53
CA PHE A 209 15.34 27.63 8.25
C PHE A 209 14.13 27.52 9.20
N THR A 210 13.42 26.39 9.14
CA THR A 210 12.23 26.14 9.95
C THR A 210 12.37 24.91 10.86
N SER A 211 13.08 23.87 10.43
CA SER A 211 13.22 22.63 11.21
C SER A 211 14.50 21.89 10.83
N ARG A 212 15.06 21.16 11.80
CA ARG A 212 16.13 20.19 11.54
C ARG A 212 15.61 18.93 10.81
N PHE A 213 14.30 18.69 10.87
CA PHE A 213 13.67 17.58 10.20
C PHE A 213 13.29 17.97 8.78
N LEU A 214 13.42 17.02 7.85
CA LEU A 214 13.16 17.26 6.45
C LEU A 214 11.67 17.24 6.12
N ARG A 215 10.88 16.49 6.90
CA ARG A 215 9.42 16.47 6.88
C ARG A 215 8.91 16.38 8.32
N GLU A 216 7.67 16.77 8.54
CA GLU A 216 6.99 16.63 9.83
C GLU A 216 5.67 15.89 9.65
N VAL A 217 5.34 15.01 10.59
CA VAL A 217 4.14 14.14 10.54
C VAL A 217 3.57 14.02 11.95
N LEU A 218 2.28 14.18 12.08
CA LEU A 218 1.54 13.90 13.31
C LEU A 218 1.21 12.41 13.40
N LEU A 219 1.48 11.81 14.52
CA LEU A 219 1.14 10.42 14.85
C LEU A 219 0.10 10.39 15.96
N GLU A 220 -1.04 9.80 15.68
CA GLU A 220 -2.02 9.42 16.69
C GLU A 220 -1.96 7.92 16.95
N GLN A 221 -1.99 7.52 18.22
CA GLN A 221 -1.94 6.13 18.61
C GLN A 221 -3.14 5.81 19.50
N ASP A 222 -4.02 4.96 19.00
CA ASP A 222 -5.18 4.47 19.72
C ASP A 222 -5.06 2.97 20.00
N ARG A 223 -5.85 2.48 20.92
CA ARG A 223 -5.82 1.08 21.30
C ARG A 223 -7.20 0.51 21.53
N GLN A 224 -7.37 -0.75 21.23
CA GLN A 224 -8.52 -1.53 21.69
C GLN A 224 -8.49 -1.66 23.23
N ASP A 225 -9.64 -1.66 23.87
CA ASP A 225 -9.77 -1.72 25.34
C ASP A 225 -9.10 -2.93 25.99
N THR A 226 -9.07 -4.07 25.29
CA THR A 226 -8.42 -5.33 25.73
C THR A 226 -6.92 -5.39 25.45
N VAL A 227 -6.34 -4.34 24.85
CA VAL A 227 -4.92 -4.24 24.55
C VAL A 227 -4.23 -3.34 25.58
N PRO A 228 -3.02 -3.70 26.05
CA PRO A 228 -2.26 -2.83 26.95
C PRO A 228 -1.96 -1.48 26.32
N ALA A 229 -1.63 -0.48 27.14
CA ALA A 229 -1.21 0.82 26.64
C ALA A 229 -0.08 0.66 25.62
N PRO A 230 -0.04 1.52 24.57
CA PRO A 230 1.02 1.49 23.59
C PRO A 230 2.39 1.48 24.25
N PHE A 231 3.27 0.70 23.70
CA PHE A 231 4.63 0.57 24.16
C PHE A 231 5.38 1.92 24.01
N VAL A 232 6.13 2.29 25.03
CA VAL A 232 6.76 3.62 25.09
C VAL A 232 8.13 3.61 24.46
N SER A 233 9.02 2.68 24.86
CA SER A 233 10.39 2.64 24.38
C SER A 233 11.03 1.26 24.54
N TYR A 234 12.09 1.03 23.76
CA TYR A 234 12.90 -0.17 23.75
C TYR A 234 14.39 0.19 23.83
N ASP A 235 15.15 -0.47 24.72
CA ASP A 235 16.61 -0.37 24.75
C ASP A 235 17.22 -1.32 23.71
N THR A 236 17.80 -0.78 22.65
CA THR A 236 18.40 -1.57 21.57
C THR A 236 19.64 -2.36 22.03
N GLY A 237 20.18 -2.08 23.20
CA GLY A 237 21.27 -2.82 23.83
C GLY A 237 20.80 -4.05 24.62
N ALA A 238 19.48 -4.23 24.82
CA ALA A 238 18.95 -5.36 25.58
C ALA A 238 19.18 -6.73 24.90
N LEU A 239 19.35 -6.74 23.57
CA LEU A 239 19.65 -7.92 22.77
C LEU A 239 20.73 -7.61 21.73
N PRO A 240 21.48 -8.62 21.24
CA PRO A 240 22.46 -8.39 20.18
C PRO A 240 21.84 -7.71 18.96
N SER A 241 22.51 -6.67 18.46
CA SER A 241 22.07 -5.86 17.32
C SER A 241 23.27 -5.26 16.56
N GLY A 242 23.04 -4.79 15.34
CA GLY A 242 24.09 -4.22 14.47
C GLY A 242 24.48 -2.76 14.75
N GLY A 243 23.85 -2.10 15.72
CA GLY A 243 24.05 -0.68 15.99
C GLY A 243 24.49 -0.38 17.42
N ALA A 244 24.83 0.88 17.69
CA ALA A 244 25.10 1.35 19.05
C ALA A 244 23.82 1.27 19.91
N ALA A 245 23.99 0.86 21.17
CA ALA A 245 22.89 0.79 22.13
C ALA A 245 22.29 2.19 22.36
N ARG A 246 20.97 2.27 22.30
CA ARG A 246 20.19 3.47 22.56
C ARG A 246 18.73 3.14 22.85
N THR A 247 18.03 4.08 23.45
CA THR A 247 16.58 3.93 23.69
C THR A 247 15.80 4.50 22.51
N LEU A 248 14.93 3.68 21.92
CA LEU A 248 14.06 4.06 20.81
C LEU A 248 12.59 3.92 21.18
N SER A 249 11.80 4.86 20.70
CA SER A 249 10.35 4.76 20.53
C SER A 249 10.03 4.77 19.03
N VAL A 250 8.78 4.54 18.66
CA VAL A 250 8.32 4.72 17.28
C VAL A 250 8.63 6.12 16.76
N VAL A 251 8.32 7.13 17.57
CA VAL A 251 8.61 8.55 17.27
C VAL A 251 10.09 8.77 17.02
N SER A 252 10.97 8.35 17.96
CA SER A 252 12.41 8.61 17.85
C SER A 252 13.06 7.82 16.70
N ALA A 253 12.53 6.65 16.31
CA ALA A 253 13.01 5.91 15.15
C ALA A 253 12.83 6.71 13.84
N TYR A 254 11.69 7.41 13.68
CA TYR A 254 11.47 8.30 12.56
C TYR A 254 12.27 9.60 12.66
N GLN A 255 12.44 10.14 13.86
CA GLN A 255 13.29 11.32 14.07
C GLN A 255 14.76 11.05 13.70
N GLU A 256 15.28 9.87 14.00
CA GLU A 256 16.62 9.43 13.53
C GLU A 256 16.68 9.32 11.99
N ALA A 257 15.56 8.99 11.36
CA ALA A 257 15.44 8.99 9.91
C ALA A 257 15.33 10.39 9.28
N GLY A 258 15.30 11.46 10.10
CA GLY A 258 15.16 12.85 9.63
C GLY A 258 13.72 13.29 9.42
N ILE A 259 12.74 12.53 9.93
CA ILE A 259 11.32 12.84 9.89
C ILE A 259 10.88 13.30 11.28
N GLY A 260 10.41 14.52 11.41
CA GLY A 260 9.89 15.09 12.65
C GLY A 260 8.52 14.48 12.98
N MET A 261 8.52 13.26 13.48
CA MET A 261 7.29 12.64 13.95
C MET A 261 6.94 13.18 15.33
N LEU A 262 5.71 13.63 15.48
CA LEU A 262 5.18 14.23 16.71
C LEU A 262 3.88 13.53 17.10
N SER A 263 3.70 13.25 18.39
CA SER A 263 2.40 12.74 18.86
C SER A 263 1.33 13.82 18.73
N SER A 264 0.14 13.45 18.28
CA SER A 264 -1.03 14.36 18.24
C SER A 264 -1.50 14.80 19.62
N GLY A 265 -1.14 14.03 20.65
CA GLY A 265 -1.60 14.26 22.03
C GLY A 265 -2.98 13.72 22.33
N THR A 266 -3.70 13.22 21.33
CA THR A 266 -4.98 12.51 21.49
C THR A 266 -4.74 11.01 21.46
N THR A 267 -5.50 10.28 22.28
CA THR A 267 -5.51 8.81 22.31
C THR A 267 -6.90 8.34 22.68
N ASP A 268 -7.46 7.46 21.86
CA ASP A 268 -8.76 6.84 22.11
C ASP A 268 -8.61 5.39 22.58
N VAL A 269 -9.62 4.92 23.32
CA VAL A 269 -9.78 3.53 23.67
C VAL A 269 -11.00 3.01 22.93
N VAL A 270 -10.76 2.20 21.92
CA VAL A 270 -11.78 1.64 21.04
C VAL A 270 -12.37 0.40 21.69
N ASP A 271 -13.68 0.32 21.73
CA ASP A 271 -14.40 -0.80 22.32
C ASP A 271 -14.21 -2.07 21.47
N THR A 272 -13.95 -3.22 22.12
CA THR A 272 -13.78 -4.52 21.45
C THR A 272 -15.00 -4.90 20.62
N THR A 273 -16.21 -4.46 20.99
CA THR A 273 -17.42 -4.74 20.22
C THR A 273 -17.42 -4.15 18.81
N GLU A 274 -16.55 -3.18 18.55
CA GLU A 274 -16.36 -2.61 17.20
C GLU A 274 -15.68 -3.58 16.23
N ALA A 275 -14.97 -4.59 16.76
CA ALA A 275 -14.41 -5.69 15.96
C ALA A 275 -15.46 -6.78 15.60
N GLY A 276 -16.76 -6.50 15.80
CA GLY A 276 -17.82 -7.45 15.54
C GLY A 276 -17.91 -8.60 16.56
N ALA A 277 -18.79 -9.55 16.28
CA ALA A 277 -19.07 -10.67 17.20
C ALA A 277 -17.88 -11.64 17.37
N GLY A 278 -16.97 -11.68 16.38
CA GLY A 278 -15.75 -12.50 16.43
C GLY A 278 -14.65 -11.93 17.33
N GLY A 279 -14.72 -10.65 17.69
CA GLY A 279 -13.68 -9.95 18.45
C GLY A 279 -12.36 -9.81 17.69
N SER A 280 -12.36 -10.07 16.37
CA SER A 280 -11.23 -9.88 15.45
C SER A 280 -11.58 -8.81 14.40
N TRP A 281 -10.57 -8.13 13.90
CA TRP A 281 -10.72 -7.02 12.98
C TRP A 281 -10.55 -7.48 11.52
N SER A 282 -11.48 -7.10 10.67
CA SER A 282 -11.30 -7.13 9.22
C SER A 282 -10.64 -5.82 8.74
N ASP A 283 -10.10 -5.84 7.50
CA ASP A 283 -9.57 -4.62 6.86
C ASP A 283 -10.64 -3.50 6.78
N ALA A 284 -11.90 -3.87 6.53
CA ALA A 284 -13.02 -2.93 6.46
C ALA A 284 -13.33 -2.28 7.81
N GLU A 285 -13.34 -3.07 8.87
CA GLU A 285 -13.58 -2.57 10.22
C GLU A 285 -12.43 -1.69 10.71
N LEU A 286 -11.17 -2.03 10.36
CA LEU A 286 -10.02 -1.18 10.64
C LEU A 286 -10.14 0.18 9.94
N HIS A 287 -10.57 0.21 8.68
CA HIS A 287 -10.81 1.46 7.98
C HIS A 287 -11.95 2.28 8.62
N ALA A 288 -13.06 1.62 8.94
CA ALA A 288 -14.18 2.29 9.61
C ALA A 288 -13.78 2.84 10.99
N ALA A 289 -12.99 2.08 11.77
CA ALA A 289 -12.44 2.53 13.04
C ALA A 289 -11.51 3.74 12.87
N MET A 290 -10.65 3.73 11.84
CA MET A 290 -9.79 4.89 11.53
C MET A 290 -10.63 6.14 11.27
N VAL A 291 -11.61 6.06 10.41
CA VAL A 291 -12.47 7.21 10.09
C VAL A 291 -13.19 7.75 11.32
N ARG A 292 -13.53 6.89 12.28
CA ARG A 292 -14.24 7.26 13.50
C ARG A 292 -13.33 7.81 14.61
N HIS A 293 -12.19 7.17 14.85
CA HIS A 293 -11.36 7.42 16.03
C HIS A 293 -10.15 8.29 15.74
N PHE A 294 -9.61 8.22 14.52
CA PHE A 294 -8.48 9.06 14.16
C PHE A 294 -8.91 10.53 14.15
N SER A 295 -8.60 11.28 15.21
CA SER A 295 -9.06 12.66 15.42
C SER A 295 -8.60 13.62 14.32
N LEU A 296 -7.50 13.28 13.63
CA LEU A 296 -6.95 14.04 12.52
C LEU A 296 -7.39 13.51 11.15
N TRP A 297 -8.29 12.54 11.10
CA TRP A 297 -8.71 11.94 9.83
C TRP A 297 -9.32 12.98 8.88
N ARG A 298 -8.85 12.94 7.63
CA ARG A 298 -9.42 13.73 6.53
C ARG A 298 -9.26 12.93 5.24
N ASP A 299 -10.26 12.96 4.39
CA ASP A 299 -10.17 12.35 3.05
C ASP A 299 -9.40 13.24 2.06
N VAL A 300 -8.19 13.66 2.45
CA VAL A 300 -7.26 14.45 1.65
C VAL A 300 -5.81 14.05 1.97
N PRO A 301 -4.85 14.28 1.07
CA PRO A 301 -3.44 14.11 1.38
C PRO A 301 -3.00 14.98 2.56
N GLN A 302 -2.48 14.36 3.62
CA GLN A 302 -2.08 15.06 4.84
C GLN A 302 -0.85 14.43 5.49
N TRP A 303 -0.11 15.23 6.26
CA TRP A 303 1.03 14.78 7.07
C TRP A 303 0.54 14.34 8.47
N ALA A 304 -0.36 13.38 8.49
CA ALA A 304 -0.87 12.75 9.70
C ALA A 304 -1.13 11.27 9.46
N VAL A 305 -0.87 10.44 10.46
CA VAL A 305 -1.00 8.98 10.38
C VAL A 305 -1.56 8.42 11.67
N TRP A 306 -2.39 7.41 11.55
CA TRP A 306 -3.00 6.67 12.64
C TRP A 306 -2.32 5.32 12.85
N LEU A 307 -1.99 4.97 14.09
CA LEU A 307 -1.48 3.65 14.48
C LEU A 307 -2.44 3.04 15.51
N PHE A 308 -3.12 1.99 15.13
CA PHE A 308 -4.08 1.31 15.98
C PHE A 308 -3.48 0.04 16.60
N HIS A 309 -3.54 -0.05 17.93
CA HIS A 309 -3.11 -1.20 18.70
C HIS A 309 -4.32 -2.10 18.97
N ALA A 310 -4.53 -3.10 18.12
CA ALA A 310 -5.65 -4.03 18.15
C ALA A 310 -5.27 -5.38 18.77
N ARG A 311 -6.27 -6.21 19.07
CA ARG A 311 -6.03 -7.53 19.66
C ARG A 311 -5.71 -8.58 18.61
N LEU A 312 -6.59 -8.73 17.61
CA LEU A 312 -6.55 -9.83 16.66
C LEU A 312 -7.14 -9.39 15.31
N HIS A 313 -6.56 -9.84 14.23
CA HIS A 313 -7.13 -9.74 12.89
C HIS A 313 -7.80 -11.04 12.47
N ASP A 314 -8.75 -11.00 11.53
CA ASP A 314 -9.46 -12.20 11.02
C ASP A 314 -8.53 -13.26 10.41
N ILE A 315 -7.36 -12.83 9.91
CA ILE A 315 -6.32 -13.75 9.42
C ILE A 315 -5.76 -14.63 10.54
N GLY A 316 -5.89 -14.20 11.78
CA GLY A 316 -5.45 -14.94 12.96
C GLY A 316 -4.16 -14.40 13.59
N PRO A 317 -3.66 -15.05 14.64
CA PRO A 317 -2.59 -14.52 15.50
C PRO A 317 -1.20 -14.49 14.85
N SER A 318 -1.06 -15.01 13.65
CA SER A 318 0.20 -14.91 12.88
C SER A 318 0.38 -13.55 12.20
N LEU A 319 -0.68 -12.78 12.00
CA LEU A 319 -0.60 -11.41 11.52
C LEU A 319 -0.15 -10.50 12.66
N LEU A 320 0.96 -9.80 12.48
CA LEU A 320 1.52 -8.88 13.49
C LEU A 320 1.11 -7.45 13.25
N GLY A 321 0.95 -7.05 12.00
CA GLY A 321 0.56 -5.71 11.61
C GLY A 321 0.10 -5.63 10.18
N ILE A 322 -0.49 -4.48 9.82
CA ILE A 322 -0.99 -4.18 8.49
C ILE A 322 -1.10 -2.66 8.31
N MET A 323 -0.67 -2.16 7.18
CA MET A 323 -1.14 -0.89 6.63
C MET A 323 -2.34 -1.22 5.76
N PHE A 324 -3.53 -0.80 6.20
CA PHE A 324 -4.79 -1.15 5.55
C PHE A 324 -5.24 -0.04 4.59
N ASP A 325 -5.52 -0.45 3.36
CA ASP A 325 -6.08 0.39 2.31
C ASP A 325 -7.34 -0.27 1.75
N GLN A 326 -8.48 0.36 1.89
CA GLN A 326 -9.74 -0.20 1.41
C GLN A 326 -10.30 0.60 0.25
N VAL A 327 -10.61 1.87 0.50
CA VAL A 327 -11.28 2.80 -0.42
C VAL A 327 -10.82 4.22 -0.11
N GLY A 328 -10.80 5.09 -1.12
CA GLY A 328 -10.51 6.51 -0.94
C GLY A 328 -9.02 6.82 -0.84
N ARG A 329 -8.66 7.70 0.08
CA ARG A 329 -7.27 8.14 0.29
C ARG A 329 -6.52 7.14 1.14
N GLN A 330 -5.60 6.44 0.50
CA GLN A 330 -4.85 5.32 1.07
C GLN A 330 -3.73 5.75 2.00
N ARG A 331 -3.19 4.77 2.77
CA ARG A 331 -1.97 4.90 3.57
C ARG A 331 -2.08 5.88 4.75
N GLN A 332 -3.28 6.15 5.26
CA GLN A 332 -3.45 7.02 6.42
C GLN A 332 -3.46 6.25 7.76
N GLY A 333 -3.66 4.94 7.75
CA GLY A 333 -3.73 4.11 8.93
C GLY A 333 -2.93 2.82 8.84
N ALA A 334 -2.42 2.40 9.99
CA ALA A 334 -1.81 1.10 10.21
C ALA A 334 -2.33 0.50 11.52
N ALA A 335 -2.40 -0.83 11.59
CA ALA A 335 -2.77 -1.55 12.80
C ALA A 335 -1.70 -2.58 13.17
N VAL A 336 -1.55 -2.84 14.47
CA VAL A 336 -0.67 -3.88 15.03
C VAL A 336 -1.44 -4.76 16.00
N PHE A 337 -1.17 -6.09 15.98
CA PHE A 337 -2.02 -7.08 16.64
C PHE A 337 -1.33 -7.77 17.80
N TYR A 338 -1.84 -7.53 18.99
CA TYR A 338 -1.27 -8.01 20.25
C TYR A 338 -1.48 -9.51 20.50
N ALA A 339 -2.33 -10.20 19.75
CA ALA A 339 -2.37 -11.67 19.80
C ALA A 339 -1.02 -12.32 19.42
N GLY A 340 -0.23 -11.66 18.56
CA GLY A 340 1.13 -12.06 18.19
C GLY A 340 2.24 -11.24 18.82
N LEU A 341 1.92 -10.05 19.37
CA LEU A 341 2.90 -9.08 19.89
C LEU A 341 2.91 -8.93 21.41
N ASP A 342 1.98 -9.59 22.12
CA ASP A 342 1.82 -9.41 23.56
C ASP A 342 3.07 -9.83 24.34
N GLY A 343 3.33 -9.10 25.44
CA GLY A 343 4.37 -9.41 26.41
C GLY A 343 5.38 -8.27 26.62
N THR A 344 6.30 -8.53 27.56
CA THR A 344 7.24 -7.51 28.08
C THR A 344 8.70 -7.95 28.04
N THR A 345 9.00 -9.14 27.50
CA THR A 345 10.41 -9.56 27.32
C THR A 345 11.13 -8.68 26.32
N PRO A 346 12.46 -8.61 26.35
CA PRO A 346 13.23 -7.82 25.38
C PRO A 346 12.92 -8.20 23.93
N GLU A 347 12.70 -9.47 23.62
CA GLU A 347 12.33 -9.97 22.30
C GLU A 347 10.96 -9.45 21.84
N GLN A 348 9.98 -9.50 22.74
CA GLN A 348 8.63 -9.03 22.47
C GLN A 348 8.59 -7.51 22.30
N ARG A 349 9.30 -6.75 23.15
CA ARG A 349 9.41 -5.31 23.01
C ARG A 349 10.13 -4.90 21.73
N ARG A 350 11.19 -5.64 21.34
CA ARG A 350 11.85 -5.45 20.06
C ARG A 350 10.89 -5.67 18.89
N LEU A 351 10.10 -6.73 18.95
CA LEU A 351 9.14 -7.06 17.90
C LEU A 351 8.00 -6.02 17.84
N GLN A 352 7.51 -5.52 18.97
CA GLN A 352 6.52 -4.43 19.03
C GLN A 352 7.05 -3.16 18.35
N LEU A 353 8.26 -2.68 18.72
CA LEU A 353 8.87 -1.52 18.08
C LEU A 353 9.07 -1.75 16.58
N TYR A 354 9.57 -2.93 16.22
CA TYR A 354 9.82 -3.30 14.84
C TYR A 354 8.53 -3.25 14.01
N THR A 355 7.47 -3.92 14.47
CA THR A 355 6.20 -3.98 13.74
C THR A 355 5.55 -2.60 13.61
N CYS A 356 5.46 -1.82 14.68
CA CYS A 356 4.91 -0.47 14.61
C CYS A 356 5.67 0.42 13.61
N THR A 357 7.01 0.39 13.63
CA THR A 357 7.83 1.20 12.73
C THR A 357 7.73 0.71 11.28
N HIS A 358 7.63 -0.60 11.08
CA HIS A 358 7.48 -1.24 9.78
C HIS A 358 6.15 -0.84 9.12
N GLU A 359 5.02 -1.01 9.82
CA GLU A 359 3.68 -0.70 9.27
C GLU A 359 3.53 0.79 8.94
N LEU A 360 4.05 1.66 9.79
CA LEU A 360 4.11 3.08 9.48
C LEU A 360 5.02 3.38 8.27
N GLY A 361 6.07 2.59 8.03
CA GLY A 361 6.88 2.68 6.82
C GLY A 361 6.05 2.48 5.55
N HIS A 362 5.08 1.59 5.56
CA HIS A 362 4.12 1.42 4.47
C HIS A 362 3.23 2.66 4.29
N CYS A 363 2.86 3.34 5.37
CA CYS A 363 2.13 4.61 5.27
C CYS A 363 2.95 5.71 4.54
N PHE A 364 4.28 5.68 4.64
CA PHE A 364 5.19 6.51 3.85
C PHE A 364 5.44 5.98 2.42
N ASN A 365 4.66 5.00 1.96
CA ASN A 365 4.78 4.38 0.65
C ASN A 365 6.10 3.61 0.43
N LEU A 366 6.65 3.03 1.49
CA LEU A 366 7.79 2.13 1.41
C LEU A 366 7.31 0.69 1.18
N LEU A 367 7.73 0.09 0.09
CA LEU A 367 7.60 -1.34 -0.14
C LEU A 367 8.62 -2.12 0.73
N HIS A 368 8.43 -3.43 0.89
CA HIS A 368 9.43 -4.28 1.52
C HIS A 368 10.77 -4.23 0.79
N SER A 369 11.86 -4.50 1.49
CA SER A 369 13.20 -4.41 0.91
C SER A 369 13.42 -5.37 -0.26
N TRP A 370 12.73 -6.50 -0.32
CA TRP A 370 12.78 -7.47 -1.43
C TRP A 370 11.77 -7.19 -2.55
N GLN A 371 10.89 -6.18 -2.41
CA GLN A 371 9.82 -5.84 -3.35
C GLN A 371 9.99 -4.44 -3.95
N LYS A 372 11.17 -3.85 -3.88
CA LYS A 372 11.39 -2.48 -4.38
C LYS A 372 11.24 -2.38 -5.90
N SER A 373 11.46 -3.49 -6.61
CA SER A 373 11.20 -3.59 -8.06
C SER A 373 9.72 -3.41 -8.42
N LEU A 374 8.80 -3.58 -7.46
CA LEU A 374 7.38 -3.36 -7.64
C LEU A 374 6.97 -1.89 -7.54
N ALA A 375 7.88 -1.00 -7.16
CA ALA A 375 7.60 0.43 -7.11
C ALA A 375 7.53 1.06 -8.50
N SER A 376 6.89 2.23 -8.60
CA SER A 376 6.96 3.05 -9.81
C SER A 376 7.61 4.41 -9.49
N PRO A 377 8.70 4.71 -10.18
CA PRO A 377 9.49 3.83 -11.06
C PRO A 377 10.10 2.66 -10.27
N PRO A 378 10.41 1.52 -10.92
CA PRO A 378 10.95 0.35 -10.25
C PRO A 378 12.27 0.64 -9.52
N GLY A 379 12.35 0.21 -8.26
CA GLY A 379 13.57 0.22 -7.47
C GLY A 379 14.36 -1.08 -7.64
N VAL A 380 15.49 -1.17 -6.95
CA VAL A 380 16.30 -2.39 -6.89
C VAL A 380 15.95 -3.16 -5.61
N ASP A 381 15.60 -4.42 -5.75
CA ASP A 381 15.35 -5.30 -4.61
C ASP A 381 16.60 -5.49 -3.76
N ARG A 382 16.44 -5.39 -2.45
CA ARG A 382 17.53 -5.50 -1.47
C ARG A 382 17.18 -6.49 -0.35
N PRO A 383 17.03 -7.79 -0.68
CA PRO A 383 16.65 -8.80 0.33
C PRO A 383 17.66 -8.93 1.48
N ALA A 384 18.92 -8.54 1.26
CA ALA A 384 19.96 -8.53 2.30
C ALA A 384 20.06 -7.19 3.06
N SER A 385 19.11 -6.27 2.91
CA SER A 385 19.09 -5.01 3.64
C SER A 385 18.62 -5.21 5.10
N PRO A 386 19.42 -4.91 6.14
CA PRO A 386 18.97 -4.95 7.52
C PRO A 386 18.19 -3.68 7.86
N SER A 387 17.03 -3.50 7.23
CA SER A 387 16.17 -2.33 7.33
C SER A 387 14.87 -2.64 8.10
N TRP A 388 14.20 -1.59 8.63
CA TRP A 388 12.84 -1.68 9.12
C TRP A 388 11.89 -2.32 8.12
N MET A 389 12.10 -2.14 6.78
CA MET A 389 11.23 -2.62 5.73
C MET A 389 11.57 -4.04 5.24
N ASN A 390 12.48 -4.76 5.88
CA ASN A 390 12.77 -6.15 5.54
C ASN A 390 12.14 -7.10 6.56
N TYR A 391 11.83 -8.32 6.14
CA TYR A 391 11.40 -9.36 7.08
C TYR A 391 12.60 -10.15 7.63
N PRO A 392 12.69 -10.34 8.96
CA PRO A 392 13.76 -11.12 9.55
C PRO A 392 13.92 -12.53 8.95
N TRP A 393 12.81 -13.17 8.61
CA TRP A 393 12.81 -14.53 8.04
C TRP A 393 13.10 -14.58 6.55
N ARG A 394 13.04 -13.45 5.83
CA ARG A 394 13.45 -13.33 4.43
C ARG A 394 14.88 -12.85 4.25
N PHE A 395 15.49 -12.42 5.33
CA PHE A 395 16.88 -11.98 5.29
C PHE A 395 17.82 -13.17 5.07
N PRO A 396 18.82 -13.07 4.19
CA PRO A 396 19.81 -14.11 4.00
C PRO A 396 20.49 -14.51 5.32
N GLY A 397 20.44 -15.78 5.67
CA GLY A 397 20.88 -16.29 6.97
C GLY A 397 19.80 -16.28 8.07
N GLY A 398 18.58 -15.84 7.74
CA GLY A 398 17.41 -15.94 8.60
C GLY A 398 17.35 -14.92 9.75
N PRO A 399 16.39 -15.10 10.69
CA PRO A 399 16.12 -14.11 11.74
C PRO A 399 17.32 -13.80 12.64
N ALA A 400 18.14 -14.80 12.95
CA ALA A 400 19.31 -14.57 13.82
C ALA A 400 20.33 -13.63 13.15
N ALA A 401 20.60 -13.86 11.85
CA ALA A 401 21.49 -12.99 11.08
C ALA A 401 20.91 -11.60 10.90
N PHE A 402 19.61 -11.49 10.62
CA PHE A 402 18.93 -10.19 10.55
C PHE A 402 19.09 -9.40 11.84
N TRP A 403 18.69 -9.97 12.98
CA TRP A 403 18.69 -9.24 14.25
C TRP A 403 20.11 -8.87 14.70
N SER A 404 21.10 -9.71 14.45
CA SER A 404 22.49 -9.38 14.79
C SER A 404 23.09 -8.26 13.93
N GLY A 405 22.60 -8.11 12.69
CA GLY A 405 23.02 -7.04 11.77
C GLY A 405 22.13 -5.80 11.79
N PHE A 406 20.95 -5.90 12.42
CA PHE A 406 19.95 -4.83 12.35
C PHE A 406 20.29 -3.64 13.26
N GLY A 407 20.56 -2.49 12.64
CA GLY A 407 20.90 -1.25 13.33
C GLY A 407 19.69 -0.41 13.76
N PHE A 408 18.45 -0.93 13.68
CA PHE A 408 17.21 -0.20 13.92
C PHE A 408 17.12 1.07 13.07
N GLN A 409 17.30 0.92 11.77
CA GLN A 409 17.33 2.03 10.82
C GLN A 409 16.66 1.64 9.50
N PHE A 410 16.18 2.63 8.76
CA PHE A 410 15.88 2.50 7.33
C PHE A 410 17.20 2.42 6.54
N ASP A 411 17.20 1.77 5.39
CA ASP A 411 18.34 1.79 4.50
C ASP A 411 18.48 3.14 3.76
N ASP A 412 19.60 3.35 3.08
CA ASP A 412 19.89 4.65 2.45
C ASP A 412 18.90 5.00 1.31
N GLN A 413 18.38 4.00 0.60
CA GLN A 413 17.39 4.23 -0.45
C GLN A 413 16.01 4.57 0.14
N GLU A 414 15.66 3.95 1.24
CA GLU A 414 14.43 4.25 1.99
C GLU A 414 14.51 5.66 2.60
N LEU A 415 15.67 6.05 3.13
CA LEU A 415 15.90 7.43 3.58
C LEU A 415 15.74 8.44 2.44
N VAL A 416 16.27 8.14 1.25
CA VAL A 416 16.06 8.98 0.06
C VAL A 416 14.57 9.14 -0.24
N HIS A 417 13.81 8.06 -0.20
CA HIS A 417 12.38 8.09 -0.48
C HIS A 417 11.63 8.95 0.56
N ILE A 418 11.72 8.63 1.85
CA ILE A 418 10.94 9.35 2.88
C ILE A 418 11.34 10.80 3.04
N ARG A 419 12.61 11.16 2.72
CA ARG A 419 13.12 12.54 2.82
C ARG A 419 12.85 13.36 1.56
N HIS A 420 13.02 12.77 0.37
CA HIS A 420 13.19 13.52 -0.88
C HIS A 420 12.29 13.09 -2.04
N ALA A 421 11.49 12.02 -1.94
CA ALA A 421 10.52 11.71 -2.99
C ALA A 421 9.52 12.87 -3.18
N PHE A 422 8.88 12.92 -4.33
CA PHE A 422 7.83 13.91 -4.57
C PHE A 422 6.76 13.79 -3.50
N ARG A 423 6.12 14.92 -3.17
CA ARG A 423 5.19 14.98 -2.05
C ARG A 423 4.13 13.89 -2.11
N ASP A 424 3.46 13.74 -3.24
CA ASP A 424 2.35 12.81 -3.37
C ASP A 424 2.77 11.34 -3.30
N ASP A 425 4.03 11.03 -3.61
CA ASP A 425 4.58 9.68 -3.47
C ASP A 425 4.76 9.26 -2.00
N VAL A 426 4.88 10.22 -1.08
CA VAL A 426 5.22 9.98 0.33
C VAL A 426 4.09 10.33 1.29
N ILE A 427 3.35 11.42 1.03
CA ILE A 427 2.30 11.91 1.93
C ILE A 427 1.17 10.89 2.09
N MET A 428 0.66 10.74 3.30
CA MET A 428 -0.49 9.88 3.58
C MET A 428 -1.72 10.41 2.83
N GLY A 429 -2.48 9.51 2.21
CA GLY A 429 -3.59 9.87 1.33
C GLY A 429 -3.16 10.48 -0.02
N GLY A 430 -1.87 10.44 -0.35
CA GLY A 430 -1.33 10.83 -1.66
C GLY A 430 -1.51 9.75 -2.71
N ALA A 431 -0.43 9.45 -3.46
CA ALA A 431 -0.45 8.38 -4.45
C ALA A 431 -0.79 7.02 -3.84
N PRO A 432 -1.44 6.11 -4.57
CA PRO A 432 -1.68 4.75 -4.12
C PRO A 432 -0.40 4.03 -3.71
N PHE A 433 -0.50 3.03 -2.84
CA PHE A 433 0.66 2.27 -2.38
C PHE A 433 1.40 1.61 -3.54
N GLY A 434 2.70 1.88 -3.65
CA GLY A 434 3.55 1.35 -4.71
C GLY A 434 3.15 1.77 -6.12
N VAL A 435 2.59 2.96 -6.31
CA VAL A 435 2.06 3.46 -7.58
C VAL A 435 2.85 3.06 -8.79
N GLY A 436 2.11 2.54 -9.78
CA GLY A 436 2.54 2.42 -11.18
C GLY A 436 3.56 1.33 -11.47
N SER A 437 3.64 0.27 -10.70
CA SER A 437 4.48 -0.86 -11.05
C SER A 437 3.83 -1.74 -12.12
N ALA A 438 3.81 -1.26 -13.34
CA ALA A 438 3.78 -2.18 -14.46
C ALA A 438 5.15 -2.84 -14.53
N LEU A 439 5.25 -4.07 -14.10
CA LEU A 439 6.49 -4.82 -14.23
C LEU A 439 6.56 -5.39 -15.63
N GLU A 440 7.27 -4.70 -16.48
CA GLU A 440 7.95 -5.36 -17.58
C GLU A 440 9.05 -6.22 -16.97
N ASN A 441 8.75 -7.44 -16.57
CA ASN A 441 9.82 -8.26 -16.06
C ASN A 441 9.60 -9.74 -16.30
N ASP A 442 10.61 -10.31 -16.91
CA ASP A 442 10.92 -11.73 -16.87
C ASP A 442 11.17 -12.30 -15.44
N VAL A 443 10.97 -11.50 -14.38
CA VAL A 443 11.32 -11.91 -13.00
C VAL A 443 10.63 -13.20 -12.61
N GLY A 444 9.36 -13.38 -12.94
CA GLY A 444 8.64 -14.63 -12.72
C GLY A 444 9.09 -15.78 -13.64
N TRP A 445 9.78 -15.47 -14.75
CA TRP A 445 10.21 -16.47 -15.74
C TRP A 445 11.70 -16.78 -15.71
N ARG A 446 12.53 -16.00 -15.00
CA ARG A 446 13.95 -16.31 -14.85
C ARG A 446 14.15 -17.58 -14.03
N THR A 447 14.96 -18.50 -14.54
CA THR A 447 15.37 -19.67 -13.76
C THR A 447 16.37 -19.21 -12.71
N PRO A 448 16.19 -19.54 -11.42
CA PRO A 448 17.16 -19.25 -10.38
C PRO A 448 18.48 -19.98 -10.66
N GLU A 449 19.60 -19.36 -10.29
CA GLU A 449 20.92 -19.94 -10.52
C GLU A 449 21.12 -21.23 -9.70
N GLU A 450 20.58 -21.30 -8.47
CA GLU A 450 20.61 -22.49 -7.61
C GLU A 450 19.39 -22.54 -6.70
N ASP A 451 18.76 -23.71 -6.61
CA ASP A 451 17.75 -24.04 -5.60
C ASP A 451 18.28 -25.16 -4.72
N ARG A 452 18.54 -24.86 -3.45
CA ARG A 452 19.02 -25.81 -2.44
C ARG A 452 17.99 -26.06 -1.34
N SER A 453 16.79 -25.52 -1.48
CA SER A 453 15.76 -25.54 -0.44
C SER A 453 15.26 -26.95 -0.12
N GLY A 454 15.38 -27.90 -1.05
CA GLY A 454 14.74 -29.20 -0.94
C GLY A 454 13.22 -29.14 -1.02
N LEU A 455 12.67 -28.07 -1.64
CA LEU A 455 11.25 -27.80 -1.80
C LEU A 455 10.84 -27.85 -3.27
N ALA A 456 9.58 -28.16 -3.52
CA ALA A 456 8.95 -28.06 -4.84
C ALA A 456 7.63 -27.31 -4.70
N LEU A 457 7.43 -26.28 -5.54
CA LEU A 457 6.22 -25.49 -5.61
C LEU A 457 5.42 -25.90 -6.85
N GLU A 458 4.14 -26.16 -6.67
CA GLU A 458 3.18 -26.41 -7.74
C GLU A 458 2.11 -25.32 -7.75
N LEU A 459 1.82 -24.79 -8.93
CA LEU A 459 0.72 -23.86 -9.19
C LEU A 459 -0.28 -24.55 -10.08
N SER A 460 -1.54 -24.59 -9.67
CA SER A 460 -2.65 -25.10 -10.45
C SER A 460 -3.81 -24.10 -10.52
N ALA A 461 -4.55 -24.16 -11.62
CA ALA A 461 -5.74 -23.35 -11.83
C ALA A 461 -6.71 -24.11 -12.75
N PRO A 462 -8.02 -23.82 -12.66
CA PRO A 462 -8.98 -24.24 -13.69
C PRO A 462 -8.53 -23.78 -15.07
N ALA A 463 -8.66 -24.67 -16.06
CA ALA A 463 -8.15 -24.39 -17.41
C ALA A 463 -8.92 -23.27 -18.14
N VAL A 464 -10.19 -23.02 -17.76
CA VAL A 464 -11.08 -22.05 -18.42
C VAL A 464 -11.88 -21.28 -17.39
N PHE A 465 -11.90 -19.96 -17.53
CA PHE A 465 -12.78 -19.04 -16.82
C PHE A 465 -13.64 -18.28 -17.84
N PRO A 466 -14.94 -18.06 -17.58
CA PRO A 466 -15.71 -17.07 -18.32
C PRO A 466 -15.13 -15.66 -18.10
N LEU A 467 -15.31 -14.77 -19.06
CA LEU A 467 -14.97 -13.35 -18.87
C LEU A 467 -15.80 -12.79 -17.68
N GLY A 468 -15.18 -11.99 -16.82
CA GLY A 468 -15.79 -11.47 -15.60
C GLY A 468 -15.73 -12.42 -14.37
N ALA A 469 -15.25 -13.65 -14.52
CA ALA A 469 -15.07 -14.56 -13.39
C ALA A 469 -13.88 -14.15 -12.50
N PRO A 470 -14.04 -14.17 -11.16
CA PRO A 470 -12.93 -13.93 -10.22
C PRO A 470 -11.92 -15.09 -10.30
N VAL A 471 -10.74 -14.81 -10.87
CA VAL A 471 -9.71 -15.83 -11.08
C VAL A 471 -9.02 -16.18 -9.75
N SER A 472 -8.94 -17.48 -9.47
CA SER A 472 -8.29 -18.04 -8.29
C SER A 472 -7.42 -19.23 -8.66
N VAL A 473 -6.33 -19.42 -7.93
CA VAL A 473 -5.34 -20.48 -8.12
C VAL A 473 -5.12 -21.28 -6.85
N GLU A 474 -4.50 -22.43 -6.96
CA GLU A 474 -4.02 -23.26 -5.86
C GLU A 474 -2.51 -23.36 -5.89
N LEU A 475 -1.90 -23.19 -4.73
CA LEU A 475 -0.48 -23.31 -4.49
C LEU A 475 -0.24 -24.52 -3.59
N ARG A 476 0.72 -25.36 -3.96
CA ARG A 476 1.14 -26.53 -3.17
C ARG A 476 2.64 -26.56 -3.04
N LEU A 477 3.12 -26.52 -1.80
CA LEU A 477 4.54 -26.62 -1.48
C LEU A 477 4.82 -27.96 -0.79
N SER A 478 5.72 -28.76 -1.32
CA SER A 478 6.10 -30.06 -0.78
C SER A 478 7.61 -30.15 -0.62
N ALA A 479 8.07 -31.02 0.28
CA ALA A 479 9.48 -31.39 0.35
C ALA A 479 9.81 -32.39 -0.76
N THR A 480 11.01 -32.29 -1.35
CA THR A 480 11.51 -33.21 -2.37
C THR A 480 12.30 -34.36 -1.79
N ASP A 481 12.81 -34.21 -0.56
CA ASP A 481 13.59 -35.23 0.16
C ASP A 481 12.72 -35.88 1.23
N ALA A 482 12.88 -37.20 1.39
CA ALA A 482 12.17 -37.98 2.42
C ALA A 482 12.47 -37.54 3.86
N ARG A 483 13.57 -36.82 4.10
CA ARG A 483 13.90 -36.20 5.39
C ARG A 483 13.08 -34.96 5.71
N GLY A 484 12.28 -34.48 4.75
CA GLY A 484 11.52 -33.27 4.86
C GLY A 484 12.38 -32.01 4.63
N ALA A 485 11.71 -30.86 4.65
CA ALA A 485 12.31 -29.53 4.53
C ALA A 485 11.62 -28.54 5.45
N ARG A 486 12.24 -27.39 5.69
CA ARG A 486 11.62 -26.30 6.43
C ARG A 486 10.98 -25.31 5.48
N ALA A 487 9.76 -24.90 5.79
CA ALA A 487 9.02 -23.93 4.99
C ALA A 487 8.28 -22.94 5.90
N THR A 488 7.84 -21.83 5.34
CA THR A 488 6.89 -20.91 6.00
C THR A 488 5.51 -21.57 6.10
N SER A 489 4.75 -21.24 7.11
CA SER A 489 3.43 -21.87 7.38
C SER A 489 2.32 -21.43 6.42
N THR A 490 2.57 -20.47 5.53
CA THR A 490 1.60 -19.92 4.58
C THR A 490 2.21 -19.72 3.19
N LEU A 491 1.37 -19.84 2.16
CA LEU A 491 1.71 -19.57 0.75
C LEU A 491 0.94 -18.39 0.15
N ARG A 492 0.33 -17.56 0.99
CA ARG A 492 -0.52 -16.47 0.50
C ARG A 492 0.30 -15.35 -0.12
N PRO A 493 -0.06 -14.86 -1.31
CA PRO A 493 0.55 -13.65 -1.88
C PRO A 493 0.43 -12.43 -0.95
N ARG A 494 -0.68 -12.30 -0.20
CA ARG A 494 -0.90 -11.22 0.77
C ARG A 494 0.16 -11.12 1.87
N THR A 495 0.81 -12.22 2.21
CA THR A 495 1.88 -12.25 3.23
C THR A 495 3.27 -12.05 2.63
N GLY A 496 3.34 -11.91 1.31
CA GLY A 496 4.62 -11.85 0.61
C GLY A 496 5.39 -13.17 0.57
N ALA A 497 4.80 -14.29 1.04
CA ALA A 497 5.45 -15.60 1.00
C ALA A 497 5.62 -16.11 -0.44
N VAL A 498 4.66 -15.80 -1.30
CA VAL A 498 4.66 -16.20 -2.71
C VAL A 498 4.35 -14.99 -3.58
N GLU A 499 5.04 -14.88 -4.69
CA GLU A 499 4.73 -13.93 -5.77
C GLU A 499 4.20 -14.71 -6.97
N ILE A 500 3.21 -14.15 -7.67
CA ILE A 500 2.61 -14.79 -8.85
C ILE A 500 2.77 -13.87 -10.04
N ALA A 501 3.59 -14.29 -11.00
CA ALA A 501 3.75 -13.61 -12.28
C ALA A 501 2.66 -14.07 -13.25
N ILE A 502 2.06 -13.12 -13.95
CA ILE A 502 0.96 -13.30 -14.91
C ILE A 502 1.45 -12.80 -16.26
N ARG A 503 1.55 -13.68 -17.25
CA ARG A 503 1.74 -13.30 -18.64
C ARG A 503 0.38 -13.18 -19.31
N LYS A 504 0.04 -11.98 -19.75
CA LYS A 504 -1.22 -11.64 -20.42
C LYS A 504 -1.22 -12.10 -21.89
N PRO A 505 -2.37 -12.12 -22.57
CA PRO A 505 -2.47 -12.50 -23.99
C PRO A 505 -1.62 -11.64 -24.92
N ASN A 506 -1.35 -10.39 -24.58
CA ASN A 506 -0.47 -9.46 -25.31
C ASN A 506 1.03 -9.67 -25.01
N ALA A 507 1.38 -10.76 -24.34
CA ALA A 507 2.74 -11.12 -23.87
C ALA A 507 3.31 -10.22 -22.75
N GLN A 508 2.59 -9.21 -22.28
CA GLN A 508 3.00 -8.43 -21.12
C GLN A 508 3.03 -9.32 -19.89
N VAL A 509 4.11 -9.23 -19.11
CA VAL A 509 4.23 -9.90 -17.81
C VAL A 509 4.01 -8.89 -16.71
N VAL A 510 3.09 -9.22 -15.80
CA VAL A 510 2.83 -8.43 -14.57
C VAL A 510 2.95 -9.37 -13.37
N VAL A 511 3.31 -8.84 -12.20
CA VAL A 511 3.25 -9.58 -10.95
C VAL A 511 1.96 -9.21 -10.24
N TYR A 512 1.24 -10.22 -9.76
CA TYR A 512 0.05 -9.98 -8.97
C TYR A 512 0.41 -9.32 -7.65
N GLU A 513 -0.12 -8.14 -7.43
CA GLU A 513 -0.02 -7.40 -6.19
C GLU A 513 -1.37 -7.46 -5.46
N PRO A 514 -1.42 -8.06 -4.27
CA PRO A 514 -2.63 -8.08 -3.46
C PRO A 514 -3.13 -6.67 -3.17
N PHE A 515 -4.44 -6.49 -3.15
CA PHE A 515 -5.09 -5.24 -2.76
C PHE A 515 -4.70 -4.82 -1.33
N VAL A 516 -4.53 -5.80 -0.45
CA VAL A 516 -4.05 -5.61 0.93
C VAL A 516 -2.86 -6.56 1.16
N GLN A 517 -1.79 -6.03 1.75
CA GLN A 517 -0.62 -6.82 2.16
C GLN A 517 -0.57 -6.93 3.68
N HIS A 518 -0.23 -8.12 4.17
CA HIS A 518 -0.21 -8.44 5.59
C HIS A 518 1.19 -8.80 6.06
N CYS A 519 1.65 -8.18 7.13
CA CYS A 519 2.86 -8.59 7.85
C CYS A 519 2.51 -9.74 8.80
N VAL A 520 2.82 -10.96 8.38
CA VAL A 520 2.58 -12.16 9.16
C VAL A 520 3.89 -12.63 9.77
N SER A 521 3.86 -12.99 11.04
CA SER A 521 4.94 -13.75 11.67
C SER A 521 4.87 -15.19 11.17
N ASP A 522 5.54 -15.47 10.05
CA ASP A 522 5.59 -16.82 9.51
C ASP A 522 6.34 -17.75 10.45
N LYS A 523 5.63 -18.73 10.96
CA LYS A 523 6.26 -19.83 11.67
C LYS A 523 6.94 -20.72 10.65
N LEU A 524 8.21 -21.05 10.92
CA LEU A 524 8.89 -22.12 10.18
C LEU A 524 8.37 -23.45 10.67
N ILE A 525 7.78 -24.20 9.77
CA ILE A 525 7.30 -25.56 10.01
C ILE A 525 8.14 -26.57 9.24
N ALA A 526 8.24 -27.79 9.73
CA ALA A 526 8.76 -28.91 8.97
C ALA A 526 7.63 -29.47 8.10
N ILE A 527 7.91 -29.67 6.83
CA ILE A 527 7.03 -30.36 5.89
C ILE A 527 7.71 -31.60 5.32
N GLU A 528 6.92 -32.61 5.04
CA GLU A 528 7.35 -33.86 4.43
C GLU A 528 6.73 -34.00 3.03
N PRO A 529 7.23 -34.89 2.16
CA PRO A 529 6.64 -35.11 0.84
C PRO A 529 5.13 -35.44 0.89
N GLN A 530 4.68 -36.12 1.96
CA GLN A 530 3.30 -36.58 2.14
C GLN A 530 2.42 -35.57 2.84
N THR A 531 2.99 -34.54 3.46
CA THR A 531 2.28 -33.50 4.20
C THR A 531 2.60 -32.11 3.64
N PRO A 532 2.22 -31.84 2.37
CA PRO A 532 2.46 -30.56 1.72
C PRO A 532 1.60 -29.46 2.34
N ILE A 533 2.05 -28.22 2.21
CA ILE A 533 1.21 -27.04 2.43
C ILE A 533 0.41 -26.78 1.14
N SER A 534 -0.91 -26.66 1.26
CA SER A 534 -1.77 -26.29 0.14
C SER A 534 -2.62 -25.06 0.52
N GLU A 535 -2.60 -24.04 -0.32
CA GLU A 535 -3.39 -22.82 -0.13
C GLU A 535 -3.95 -22.31 -1.45
N GLY A 536 -5.23 -21.87 -1.42
CA GLY A 536 -5.84 -21.14 -2.51
C GLY A 536 -5.52 -19.64 -2.44
N ALA A 537 -5.39 -19.01 -3.59
CA ALA A 537 -5.18 -17.56 -3.72
C ALA A 537 -6.10 -16.97 -4.79
N PHE A 538 -6.85 -15.92 -4.42
CA PHE A 538 -7.56 -15.08 -5.36
C PHE A 538 -6.58 -14.08 -5.98
N ILE A 539 -6.55 -14.03 -7.31
CA ILE A 539 -5.64 -13.18 -8.07
C ILE A 539 -6.34 -12.34 -9.16
N GLY A 540 -7.67 -12.33 -9.15
CA GLY A 540 -8.48 -11.65 -10.18
C GLY A 540 -8.42 -10.13 -10.11
N TYR A 541 -8.27 -9.58 -8.90
CA TYR A 541 -8.19 -8.14 -8.63
C TYR A 541 -7.16 -7.86 -7.55
N GLY A 542 -6.43 -6.78 -7.72
CA GLY A 542 -5.41 -6.34 -6.76
C GLY A 542 -5.12 -4.85 -6.91
N ARG A 543 -3.93 -4.43 -6.52
CA ARG A 543 -3.51 -3.03 -6.54
C ARG A 543 -3.64 -2.37 -7.92
N ASP A 544 -3.31 -3.10 -8.97
CA ASP A 544 -3.35 -2.59 -10.35
C ASP A 544 -4.73 -2.79 -11.01
N GLY A 545 -5.77 -3.07 -10.24
CA GLY A 545 -7.12 -3.33 -10.73
C GLY A 545 -7.31 -4.78 -11.19
N LEU A 546 -8.06 -4.98 -12.28
CA LEU A 546 -8.37 -6.29 -12.85
C LEU A 546 -7.19 -6.86 -13.64
N TYR A 547 -6.70 -8.04 -13.27
CA TYR A 547 -5.59 -8.71 -13.96
C TYR A 547 -6.05 -9.53 -15.18
N PHE A 548 -7.33 -9.91 -15.25
CA PHE A 548 -7.90 -10.82 -16.26
C PHE A 548 -9.10 -10.19 -16.98
N ALA A 549 -8.97 -8.94 -17.40
CA ALA A 549 -10.05 -8.18 -18.04
C ALA A 549 -10.25 -8.48 -19.53
N GLU A 550 -9.35 -9.23 -20.15
CA GLU A 550 -9.38 -9.51 -21.59
C GLU A 550 -9.52 -11.00 -21.87
N PRO A 551 -10.30 -11.41 -22.89
CA PRO A 551 -10.30 -12.78 -23.37
C PRO A 551 -8.94 -13.19 -23.93
N GLY A 552 -8.54 -14.43 -23.68
CA GLY A 552 -7.28 -14.94 -24.22
C GLY A 552 -6.65 -16.00 -23.33
N ILE A 553 -5.41 -16.37 -23.66
CA ILE A 553 -4.61 -17.34 -22.91
C ILE A 553 -3.67 -16.55 -21.99
N TYR A 554 -3.69 -16.92 -20.73
CA TYR A 554 -2.80 -16.40 -19.70
C TYR A 554 -1.88 -17.52 -19.24
N GLU A 555 -0.64 -17.16 -18.91
CA GLU A 555 0.32 -18.05 -18.29
C GLU A 555 0.67 -17.50 -16.90
N LEU A 556 0.68 -18.40 -15.92
CA LEU A 556 0.93 -18.05 -14.52
C LEU A 556 2.15 -18.81 -14.04
N ARG A 557 2.98 -18.18 -13.24
CA ARG A 557 4.09 -18.83 -12.53
C ARG A 557 4.26 -18.24 -11.15
N ALA A 558 4.36 -19.07 -10.14
CA ALA A 558 4.61 -18.67 -8.77
C ALA A 558 6.10 -18.75 -8.42
N ARG A 559 6.54 -17.86 -7.55
CA ARG A 559 7.88 -17.81 -6.96
C ARG A 559 7.74 -17.81 -5.44
N TYR A 560 8.39 -18.75 -4.78
CA TYR A 560 8.48 -18.82 -3.33
C TYR A 560 9.93 -18.61 -2.89
N VAL A 561 10.14 -17.79 -1.85
CA VAL A 561 11.46 -17.61 -1.25
C VAL A 561 11.56 -18.53 -0.03
N ALA A 562 12.40 -19.53 -0.12
CA ALA A 562 12.62 -20.51 0.94
C ALA A 562 13.39 -19.91 2.12
N PRO A 563 13.30 -20.51 3.33
CA PRO A 563 14.00 -20.01 4.51
C PRO A 563 15.52 -19.93 4.42
N ASP A 564 16.13 -20.66 3.49
CA ASP A 564 17.57 -20.63 3.21
C ASP A 564 17.97 -19.55 2.19
N GLY A 565 16.98 -18.78 1.69
CA GLY A 565 17.16 -17.75 0.66
C GLY A 565 17.07 -18.27 -0.77
N SER A 566 16.90 -19.59 -0.99
CA SER A 566 16.69 -20.15 -2.32
C SER A 566 15.36 -19.69 -2.91
N THR A 567 15.34 -19.48 -4.23
CA THR A 567 14.13 -19.20 -4.98
C THR A 567 13.57 -20.48 -5.59
N VAL A 568 12.36 -20.86 -5.18
CA VAL A 568 11.63 -22.02 -5.70
C VAL A 568 10.58 -21.54 -6.68
N LEU A 569 10.69 -21.95 -7.95
CA LEU A 569 9.73 -21.63 -9.00
C LEU A 569 8.73 -22.76 -9.20
N SER A 570 7.47 -22.41 -9.42
CA SER A 570 6.46 -23.39 -9.81
C SER A 570 6.60 -23.84 -11.28
N ASN A 571 5.82 -24.83 -11.66
CA ASN A 571 5.43 -25.04 -13.05
C ASN A 571 4.75 -23.79 -13.63
N VAL A 572 4.67 -23.70 -14.96
CA VAL A 572 3.83 -22.72 -15.65
C VAL A 572 2.42 -23.31 -15.78
N ALA A 573 1.44 -22.66 -15.14
CA ALA A 573 0.04 -22.99 -15.32
C ALA A 573 -0.56 -22.12 -16.45
N ARG A 574 -1.39 -22.74 -17.28
CA ARG A 574 -2.11 -22.04 -18.36
C ARG A 574 -3.59 -22.01 -18.08
N LEU A 575 -4.21 -20.86 -18.23
CA LEU A 575 -5.65 -20.73 -18.21
C LEU A 575 -6.16 -19.90 -19.41
N ARG A 576 -7.40 -20.06 -19.73
CA ARG A 576 -8.08 -19.29 -20.78
C ARG A 576 -9.22 -18.48 -20.17
N ILE A 577 -9.22 -17.19 -20.40
CA ILE A 577 -10.42 -16.36 -20.24
C ILE A 577 -11.20 -16.46 -21.54
N ARG A 578 -12.41 -17.04 -21.46
CA ARG A 578 -13.27 -17.27 -22.62
C ARG A 578 -14.08 -16.03 -22.93
N ALA A 579 -14.09 -15.60 -24.17
CA ALA A 579 -14.99 -14.53 -24.63
C ALA A 579 -16.45 -14.92 -24.42
N PRO A 580 -17.35 -13.97 -24.22
CA PRO A 580 -18.79 -14.20 -24.18
C PRO A 580 -19.28 -14.94 -25.43
N LEU A 581 -20.20 -15.88 -25.27
CA LEU A 581 -20.79 -16.66 -26.38
C LEU A 581 -22.23 -16.28 -26.65
N THR A 582 -22.86 -15.65 -25.68
CA THR A 582 -24.26 -15.20 -25.75
C THR A 582 -24.39 -13.76 -25.27
N ASP A 583 -25.48 -13.09 -25.64
CA ASP A 583 -25.77 -11.74 -25.12
C ASP A 583 -25.87 -11.72 -23.59
N ALA A 584 -26.29 -12.82 -22.97
CA ALA A 584 -26.33 -12.95 -21.52
C ALA A 584 -24.91 -13.06 -20.92
N ASP A 585 -24.00 -13.82 -21.55
CA ASP A 585 -22.61 -13.89 -21.12
C ASP A 585 -21.94 -12.49 -21.17
N ASP A 586 -22.23 -11.72 -22.24
CA ASP A 586 -21.67 -10.39 -22.45
C ASP A 586 -22.21 -9.40 -21.39
N ALA A 587 -23.52 -9.37 -21.20
CA ALA A 587 -24.14 -8.51 -20.19
C ALA A 587 -23.67 -8.81 -18.76
N VAL A 588 -23.51 -10.10 -18.40
CA VAL A 588 -23.02 -10.49 -17.07
C VAL A 588 -21.53 -10.19 -16.92
N ALA A 589 -20.74 -10.34 -17.99
CA ALA A 589 -19.33 -9.96 -17.95
C ALA A 589 -19.18 -8.45 -17.70
N ASP A 590 -19.96 -7.60 -18.38
CA ASP A 590 -19.96 -6.15 -18.15
C ASP A 590 -20.35 -5.80 -16.71
N LEU A 591 -21.33 -6.48 -16.12
CA LEU A 591 -21.73 -6.30 -14.73
C LEU A 591 -20.67 -6.76 -13.72
N CYS A 592 -19.75 -7.65 -14.10
CA CYS A 592 -18.73 -8.20 -13.21
C CYS A 592 -17.34 -7.54 -13.36
N LEU A 593 -17.07 -6.86 -14.49
CA LEU A 593 -15.73 -6.32 -14.82
C LEU A 593 -15.47 -4.89 -14.30
N GLY A 594 -16.30 -4.35 -13.44
CA GLY A 594 -16.06 -3.05 -12.83
C GLY A 594 -14.98 -3.07 -11.74
N ASP A 595 -14.38 -1.91 -11.48
CA ASP A 595 -13.42 -1.74 -10.40
C ASP A 595 -14.06 -1.97 -9.02
N GLU A 596 -15.30 -1.49 -8.82
CA GLU A 596 -16.04 -1.72 -7.59
C GLU A 596 -16.36 -3.21 -7.39
N GLN A 597 -16.75 -3.92 -8.44
CA GLN A 597 -17.00 -5.36 -8.41
C GLN A 597 -15.70 -6.14 -8.09
N GLY A 598 -14.59 -5.75 -8.71
CA GLY A 598 -13.27 -6.32 -8.41
C GLY A 598 -12.91 -6.21 -6.94
N ARG A 599 -13.14 -5.04 -6.32
CA ARG A 599 -12.98 -4.83 -4.88
C ARG A 599 -13.93 -5.68 -4.06
N LEU A 600 -15.19 -5.76 -4.44
CA LEU A 600 -16.18 -6.61 -3.76
C LEU A 600 -15.78 -8.09 -3.80
N PHE A 601 -15.26 -8.59 -4.92
CA PHE A 601 -14.71 -9.95 -4.99
C PHE A 601 -13.45 -10.10 -4.11
N ALA A 602 -12.60 -9.08 -4.05
CA ALA A 602 -11.41 -9.09 -3.20
C ALA A 602 -11.72 -9.04 -1.71
N LEU A 603 -12.77 -8.34 -1.29
CA LEU A 603 -13.21 -8.16 0.09
C LEU A 603 -14.26 -9.19 0.53
N VAL A 604 -14.76 -10.01 -0.38
CA VAL A 604 -15.92 -10.90 -0.17
C VAL A 604 -17.15 -10.12 0.32
N GLY A 605 -17.39 -8.96 -0.32
CA GLY A 605 -18.50 -8.06 -0.04
C GLY A 605 -18.12 -6.86 0.83
N SER A 606 -18.91 -5.80 0.71
CA SER A 606 -18.79 -4.58 1.51
C SER A 606 -20.00 -3.67 1.27
N ASP A 607 -20.48 -2.97 2.30
CA ASP A 607 -21.55 -1.97 2.21
C ASP A 607 -21.01 -0.55 2.14
N LEU A 608 -19.72 -0.37 1.85
CA LEU A 608 -19.17 0.96 1.68
C LEU A 608 -19.93 1.74 0.60
N PRO A 609 -20.35 2.99 0.85
CA PRO A 609 -21.10 3.80 -0.11
C PRO A 609 -20.41 3.93 -1.48
N GLU A 610 -19.08 3.96 -1.49
CA GLU A 610 -18.25 4.02 -2.69
C GLU A 610 -18.29 2.75 -3.54
N LEU A 611 -18.84 1.64 -3.00
CA LEU A 611 -19.02 0.37 -3.68
C LEU A 611 -20.49 0.07 -3.99
N SER A 612 -21.38 1.07 -3.82
CA SER A 612 -22.82 0.88 -3.99
C SER A 612 -23.20 0.45 -5.42
N ARG A 613 -22.59 1.05 -6.44
CA ARG A 613 -22.85 0.66 -7.84
C ARG A 613 -22.36 -0.75 -8.14
N GLY A 614 -21.25 -1.15 -7.53
CA GLY A 614 -20.75 -2.53 -7.62
C GLY A 614 -21.73 -3.51 -6.97
N ASN A 615 -22.26 -3.21 -5.79
CA ASN A 615 -23.28 -4.01 -5.13
C ASN A 615 -24.57 -4.09 -5.97
N ASP A 616 -25.02 -2.97 -6.57
CA ASP A 616 -26.20 -2.95 -7.42
C ASP A 616 -25.99 -3.81 -8.68
N ALA A 617 -24.82 -3.74 -9.30
CA ALA A 617 -24.46 -4.58 -10.44
C ALA A 617 -24.46 -6.08 -10.06
N LEU A 618 -23.89 -6.46 -8.90
CA LEU A 618 -23.93 -7.85 -8.45
C LEU A 618 -25.36 -8.31 -8.10
N ARG A 619 -26.22 -7.43 -7.55
CA ARG A 619 -27.64 -7.73 -7.35
C ARG A 619 -28.34 -7.94 -8.68
N GLU A 620 -28.10 -7.09 -9.68
CA GLU A 620 -28.66 -7.27 -11.03
C GLU A 620 -28.25 -8.61 -11.65
N VAL A 621 -27.00 -9.06 -11.45
CA VAL A 621 -26.57 -10.40 -11.88
C VAL A 621 -27.41 -11.49 -11.22
N VAL A 622 -27.68 -11.38 -9.92
CA VAL A 622 -28.49 -12.38 -9.19
C VAL A 622 -29.95 -12.35 -9.62
N GLU A 623 -30.53 -11.18 -9.82
CA GLU A 623 -31.95 -10.99 -10.10
C GLU A 623 -32.30 -11.32 -11.56
N ARG A 624 -31.50 -10.86 -12.52
CA ARG A 624 -31.83 -10.99 -13.96
C ARG A 624 -31.14 -12.19 -14.61
N TYR A 625 -30.02 -12.63 -14.06
CA TYR A 625 -29.20 -13.70 -14.63
C TYR A 625 -28.90 -14.80 -13.60
N GLY A 626 -29.84 -15.07 -12.71
CA GLY A 626 -29.68 -16.00 -11.57
C GLY A 626 -29.22 -17.41 -11.92
N ASP A 627 -29.53 -17.88 -13.15
CA ASP A 627 -29.13 -19.19 -13.69
C ASP A 627 -27.76 -19.13 -14.40
N HIS A 628 -27.17 -17.95 -14.56
CA HIS A 628 -25.86 -17.79 -15.19
C HIS A 628 -24.75 -18.27 -14.24
N PRO A 629 -23.69 -18.97 -14.73
CA PRO A 629 -22.62 -19.49 -13.87
C PRO A 629 -21.91 -18.44 -13.01
N LEU A 630 -21.83 -17.19 -13.48
CA LEU A 630 -21.22 -16.09 -12.72
C LEU A 630 -22.12 -15.59 -11.57
N ALA A 631 -23.42 -15.87 -11.60
CA ALA A 631 -24.31 -15.51 -10.50
C ALA A 631 -23.92 -16.19 -9.18
N ALA A 632 -23.24 -17.32 -9.24
CA ALA A 632 -22.70 -18.00 -8.06
C ALA A 632 -21.73 -17.11 -7.28
N TYR A 633 -20.86 -16.37 -7.95
CA TYR A 633 -19.91 -15.45 -7.31
C TYR A 633 -20.62 -14.24 -6.67
N ALA A 634 -21.56 -13.65 -7.39
CA ALA A 634 -22.37 -12.55 -6.87
C ALA A 634 -23.14 -12.98 -5.62
N ARG A 635 -23.74 -14.18 -5.63
CA ARG A 635 -24.45 -14.76 -4.47
C ARG A 635 -23.51 -14.99 -3.28
N ILE A 636 -22.30 -15.52 -3.51
CA ILE A 636 -21.30 -15.73 -2.45
C ILE A 636 -20.91 -14.39 -1.80
N VAL A 637 -20.60 -13.39 -2.62
CA VAL A 637 -20.14 -12.09 -2.15
C VAL A 637 -21.25 -11.35 -1.38
N LEU A 638 -22.43 -11.22 -1.99
CA LEU A 638 -23.56 -10.55 -1.36
C LEU A 638 -24.04 -11.32 -0.13
N GLY A 639 -24.20 -12.64 -0.21
CA GLY A 639 -24.67 -13.45 0.89
C GLY A 639 -23.72 -13.50 2.07
N THR A 640 -22.39 -13.53 1.84
CA THR A 640 -21.39 -13.42 2.91
C THR A 640 -21.46 -12.04 3.56
N ASN A 641 -21.63 -10.98 2.77
CA ASN A 641 -21.79 -9.64 3.31
C ASN A 641 -23.07 -9.49 4.16
N GLU A 642 -24.18 -10.09 3.74
CA GLU A 642 -25.43 -10.05 4.52
C GLU A 642 -25.35 -10.86 5.81
N ALA A 643 -24.51 -11.90 5.85
CA ALA A 643 -24.31 -12.72 7.05
C ALA A 643 -23.58 -12.01 8.19
N ARG A 644 -22.86 -10.94 7.89
CA ARG A 644 -22.02 -10.23 8.87
C ARG A 644 -22.63 -8.91 9.35
N GLU A 645 -22.19 -8.47 10.52
CA GLU A 645 -22.39 -7.09 10.95
C GLU A 645 -21.52 -6.17 10.11
N PHE A 646 -22.05 -5.05 9.65
CA PHE A 646 -21.29 -4.05 8.90
C PHE A 646 -21.42 -2.68 9.56
N LYS A 647 -20.30 -2.00 9.76
CA LYS A 647 -20.25 -0.70 10.41
C LYS A 647 -19.93 0.36 9.35
N LEU A 648 -20.83 1.33 9.23
CA LEU A 648 -20.68 2.48 8.36
C LEU A 648 -20.42 3.72 9.21
N VAL A 649 -19.46 4.52 8.78
CA VAL A 649 -19.24 5.85 9.35
C VAL A 649 -19.95 6.86 8.49
N GLY A 650 -20.98 7.50 9.05
CA GLY A 650 -21.71 8.57 8.39
C GLY A 650 -20.90 9.87 8.31
N PRO A 651 -21.39 10.86 7.53
CA PRO A 651 -20.73 12.17 7.37
C PRO A 651 -20.47 12.91 8.68
N ASP A 652 -21.26 12.62 9.71
CA ASP A 652 -21.17 13.24 11.05
C ASP A 652 -20.30 12.42 12.02
N ASN A 653 -19.47 11.50 11.53
CA ASN A 653 -18.68 10.54 12.32
C ASN A 653 -19.56 9.67 13.26
N GLN A 654 -20.85 9.55 12.95
CA GLN A 654 -21.72 8.60 13.64
C GLN A 654 -21.59 7.23 12.99
N ILE A 655 -21.49 6.18 13.79
CA ILE A 655 -21.49 4.82 13.28
C ILE A 655 -22.93 4.35 13.09
N ASP A 656 -23.21 4.03 11.86
CA ASP A 656 -24.39 3.28 11.49
C ASP A 656 -24.04 1.80 11.39
N VAL A 657 -24.67 0.98 12.20
CA VAL A 657 -24.37 -0.46 12.30
C VAL A 657 -25.46 -1.24 11.61
N ARG A 658 -25.13 -1.81 10.44
CA ARG A 658 -26.00 -2.79 9.81
C ARG A 658 -25.83 -4.13 10.53
N LYS A 659 -26.88 -4.59 11.15
CA LYS A 659 -26.94 -5.93 11.75
C LYS A 659 -26.94 -7.01 10.67
N PRO A 660 -26.46 -8.24 10.99
CA PRO A 660 -26.56 -9.37 10.09
C PRO A 660 -28.01 -9.59 9.64
N ARG A 661 -28.22 -9.94 8.38
CA ARG A 661 -29.51 -10.27 7.78
C ARG A 661 -29.54 -11.75 7.38
N PRO A 662 -29.76 -12.65 8.34
CA PRO A 662 -29.60 -14.09 8.12
C PRO A 662 -30.55 -14.66 7.06
N GLU A 663 -31.76 -14.09 6.92
CA GLU A 663 -32.73 -14.56 5.93
C GLU A 663 -32.30 -14.23 4.50
N GLU A 664 -31.79 -13.02 4.27
CA GLU A 664 -31.23 -12.59 2.98
C GLU A 664 -29.93 -13.36 2.66
N ALA A 665 -29.09 -13.56 3.66
CA ALA A 665 -27.89 -14.38 3.50
C ALA A 665 -28.23 -15.82 3.10
N GLU A 666 -29.23 -16.45 3.75
CA GLU A 666 -29.69 -17.79 3.39
C GLU A 666 -30.25 -17.85 1.97
N GLN A 667 -31.08 -16.87 1.57
CA GLN A 667 -31.64 -16.82 0.22
C GLN A 667 -30.54 -16.74 -0.87
N LEU A 668 -29.49 -15.96 -0.60
CA LEU A 668 -28.39 -15.78 -1.54
C LEU A 668 -27.46 -17.01 -1.58
N LEU A 669 -27.16 -17.60 -0.44
CA LEU A 669 -26.16 -18.67 -0.33
C LEU A 669 -26.73 -20.06 -0.63
N THR A 670 -28.02 -20.33 -0.34
CA THR A 670 -28.64 -21.66 -0.56
C THR A 670 -28.47 -22.18 -1.98
N PRO A 671 -28.68 -21.37 -3.06
CA PRO A 671 -28.53 -21.87 -4.44
C PRO A 671 -27.09 -22.25 -4.80
N VAL A 672 -26.11 -21.70 -4.08
CA VAL A 672 -24.67 -21.96 -4.32
C VAL A 672 -24.16 -23.09 -3.46
N LEU A 673 -24.69 -23.24 -2.25
CA LEU A 673 -24.13 -24.11 -1.24
C LEU A 673 -24.85 -25.46 -1.14
N ASP A 674 -25.90 -25.70 -1.90
CA ASP A 674 -26.81 -26.85 -1.75
C ASP A 674 -26.98 -27.29 -0.28
N VAL A 675 -27.57 -26.39 0.54
CA VAL A 675 -27.84 -26.64 1.96
C VAL A 675 -28.71 -27.90 2.16
N ALA A 676 -29.38 -28.35 1.10
CA ALA A 676 -30.17 -29.60 1.12
C ALA A 676 -29.28 -30.85 1.14
N ALA A 677 -28.10 -30.85 0.53
CA ALA A 677 -27.17 -31.98 0.56
C ALA A 677 -26.49 -32.15 1.94
N VAL A 678 -26.56 -31.11 2.78
CA VAL A 678 -26.00 -31.09 4.15
C VAL A 678 -27.02 -31.48 5.21
N ARG A 679 -28.29 -31.66 4.86
CA ARG A 679 -29.32 -32.15 5.78
C ARG A 679 -29.15 -33.64 6.05
N ALA A 680 -28.16 -34.00 6.86
CA ALA A 680 -28.29 -35.15 7.72
C ALA A 680 -29.41 -34.86 8.75
N PRO A 681 -30.24 -35.83 9.13
CA PRO A 681 -31.39 -35.59 9.98
C PRO A 681 -30.91 -35.25 11.39
N ALA A 682 -30.75 -34.00 11.68
CA ALA A 682 -30.61 -33.49 13.04
C ALA A 682 -31.93 -32.84 13.44
N GLU A 683 -32.44 -33.31 14.56
CA GLU A 683 -33.66 -32.87 15.17
C GLU A 683 -33.71 -31.34 15.33
N ARG A 684 -34.91 -30.80 15.11
CA ARG A 684 -35.33 -29.41 15.19
C ARG A 684 -34.54 -28.54 16.16
N VAL A 685 -33.86 -27.53 15.67
CA VAL A 685 -33.49 -26.37 16.45
C VAL A 685 -34.11 -25.13 15.79
N GLU A 686 -34.99 -24.48 16.49
CA GLU A 686 -35.84 -23.37 16.04
C GLU A 686 -35.14 -21.98 16.15
N ALA A 687 -33.90 -21.82 15.71
CA ALA A 687 -33.27 -20.52 15.76
C ALA A 687 -32.66 -20.14 14.39
N PRO A 688 -32.83 -18.88 13.89
CA PRO A 688 -32.21 -18.40 12.67
C PRO A 688 -30.70 -18.57 12.63
N ASP A 689 -30.05 -18.43 13.78
CA ASP A 689 -28.60 -18.61 13.97
C ASP A 689 -28.10 -20.03 13.67
N ALA A 690 -28.97 -21.05 13.83
CA ALA A 690 -28.61 -22.44 13.57
C ALA A 690 -28.42 -22.73 12.08
N LYS A 691 -29.20 -22.09 11.21
CA LYS A 691 -29.12 -22.25 9.76
C LYS A 691 -27.88 -21.56 9.18
N LEU A 692 -27.48 -20.41 9.72
CA LEU A 692 -26.24 -19.75 9.38
C LEU A 692 -25.03 -20.59 9.77
N ARG A 693 -25.05 -21.20 10.96
CA ARG A 693 -23.99 -22.12 11.43
C ARG A 693 -23.90 -23.37 10.55
N GLU A 694 -25.02 -23.91 10.08
CA GLU A 694 -25.05 -25.01 9.12
C GLU A 694 -24.50 -24.59 7.76
N GLY A 695 -24.86 -23.40 7.27
CA GLY A 695 -24.31 -22.82 6.04
C GLY A 695 -22.80 -22.61 6.12
N ALA A 696 -22.29 -22.09 7.24
CA ALA A 696 -20.86 -21.94 7.51
C ALA A 696 -20.12 -23.28 7.58
N ALA A 697 -20.71 -24.27 8.25
CA ALA A 697 -20.16 -25.62 8.32
C ALA A 697 -20.20 -26.32 6.96
N ALA A 698 -21.21 -26.01 6.11
CA ALA A 698 -21.29 -26.47 4.74
C ALA A 698 -20.20 -25.84 3.88
N LEU A 699 -20.00 -24.52 3.95
CA LEU A 699 -18.93 -23.81 3.26
C LEU A 699 -17.54 -24.34 3.63
N ARG A 700 -17.31 -24.63 4.93
CA ARG A 700 -16.07 -25.24 5.40
C ARG A 700 -15.86 -26.63 4.81
N ARG A 701 -16.89 -27.47 4.76
CA ARG A 701 -16.81 -28.81 4.16
C ARG A 701 -16.61 -28.77 2.65
N MET A 702 -17.30 -27.88 1.95
CA MET A 702 -17.15 -27.68 0.50
C MET A 702 -15.76 -27.14 0.14
N ALA A 703 -15.14 -26.39 1.03
CA ALA A 703 -13.76 -25.94 0.84
C ALA A 703 -12.75 -27.08 1.05
N ASP A 704 -13.10 -28.08 1.86
CA ASP A 704 -12.23 -29.23 2.16
C ASP A 704 -12.46 -30.42 1.21
N GLU A 705 -13.67 -30.58 0.64
CA GLU A 705 -14.02 -31.61 -0.33
C GLU A 705 -14.54 -30.99 -1.62
N PRO A 706 -13.86 -31.13 -2.76
CA PRO A 706 -14.34 -30.63 -4.03
C PRO A 706 -15.59 -31.42 -4.45
N THR A 707 -16.76 -30.85 -4.27
CA THR A 707 -17.99 -31.43 -4.80
C THR A 707 -18.00 -31.31 -6.32
N SER A 708 -18.31 -32.39 -6.98
CA SER A 708 -18.34 -32.53 -8.45
C SER A 708 -19.42 -31.68 -9.14
N GLU A 709 -20.23 -30.96 -8.38
CA GLU A 709 -21.41 -30.22 -8.87
C GLU A 709 -21.12 -28.76 -9.25
N PHE A 710 -20.03 -28.18 -8.75
CA PHE A 710 -19.64 -26.82 -9.15
C PHE A 710 -18.73 -26.79 -10.36
N ALA A 711 -18.90 -25.77 -11.17
CA ALA A 711 -17.88 -25.44 -12.16
C ALA A 711 -16.52 -25.28 -11.47
N PRO A 712 -15.43 -25.87 -12.01
CA PRO A 712 -14.12 -25.88 -11.34
C PRO A 712 -13.62 -24.51 -10.90
N HIS A 713 -13.96 -23.46 -11.64
CA HIS A 713 -13.55 -22.09 -11.32
C HIS A 713 -14.30 -21.51 -10.09
N VAL A 714 -15.58 -21.88 -9.87
CA VAL A 714 -16.32 -21.47 -8.65
C VAL A 714 -15.74 -22.15 -7.42
N ALA A 715 -15.48 -23.46 -7.52
CA ALA A 715 -14.84 -24.21 -6.44
C ALA A 715 -13.45 -23.64 -6.08
N ALA A 716 -12.65 -23.22 -7.07
CA ALA A 716 -11.36 -22.58 -6.82
C ALA A 716 -11.50 -21.26 -6.06
N TYR A 717 -12.51 -20.43 -6.39
CA TYR A 717 -12.77 -19.18 -5.68
C TYR A 717 -13.17 -19.43 -4.23
N ILE A 718 -14.09 -20.37 -3.98
CA ILE A 718 -14.52 -20.75 -2.62
C ILE A 718 -13.28 -21.20 -1.80
N ARG A 719 -12.43 -22.06 -2.35
CA ARG A 719 -11.20 -22.49 -1.67
C ARG A 719 -10.25 -21.35 -1.37
N ALA A 720 -10.06 -20.41 -2.32
CA ALA A 720 -9.21 -19.25 -2.14
C ALA A 720 -9.72 -18.28 -1.08
N ARG A 721 -11.04 -18.23 -0.86
CA ARG A 721 -11.71 -17.33 0.09
C ARG A 721 -12.28 -18.03 1.32
N ARG A 722 -11.93 -19.30 1.50
CA ARG A 722 -12.46 -20.14 2.56
C ARG A 722 -12.39 -19.53 3.95
N ARG A 723 -11.29 -18.84 4.28
CA ARG A 723 -11.09 -18.27 5.62
C ARG A 723 -11.94 -17.02 5.81
N GLU A 724 -11.99 -16.16 4.82
CA GLU A 724 -12.81 -14.96 4.85
C GLU A 724 -14.30 -15.33 4.95
N ILE A 725 -14.77 -16.24 4.10
CA ILE A 725 -16.16 -16.72 4.14
C ILE A 725 -16.47 -17.41 5.48
N ALA A 726 -15.57 -18.25 5.99
CA ALA A 726 -15.79 -19.01 7.22
C ALA A 726 -15.71 -18.12 8.48
N ALA A 727 -14.89 -17.08 8.48
CA ALA A 727 -14.81 -16.14 9.61
C ALA A 727 -16.11 -15.35 9.77
N GLU A 728 -16.67 -14.88 8.67
CA GLU A 728 -17.86 -14.02 8.66
C GLU A 728 -19.16 -14.79 8.94
N VAL A 729 -19.21 -16.05 8.57
CA VAL A 729 -20.40 -16.91 8.77
C VAL A 729 -20.34 -17.71 10.08
N ALA A 730 -19.20 -17.68 10.81
CA ALA A 730 -19.08 -18.33 12.12
C ALA A 730 -19.66 -17.43 13.21
N VAL A 731 -20.85 -17.74 13.68
CA VAL A 731 -21.35 -17.19 14.94
C VAL A 731 -20.49 -17.77 16.08
N PRO A 732 -20.01 -16.99 17.06
CA PRO A 732 -19.28 -17.51 18.22
C PRO A 732 -20.11 -18.53 18.96
N GLU A 733 -19.48 -19.62 19.45
CA GLU A 733 -20.08 -20.59 20.36
C GLU A 733 -20.47 -19.95 21.69
#